data_0369fd4212cf964e50c8f9a45cd42668
#
_entry.id   0369fd4212cf964e50c8f9a45cd42668
#
_cell.length_a   1.000
_cell.length_b   1.000
_cell.length_c   1.000
_cell.angle_alpha   90.00
_cell.angle_beta   90.00
_cell.angle_gamma   90.00
#
_symmetry.space_group_name_H-M   'P 1'
#
loop_
_entity.id
_entity.type
_entity.pdbx_description
1 polymer ?
#
loop_
_entity_poly.entity_id
_entity_poly.type
_entity_poly.pdbx_seq_one_letter_code
_entity_poly.pdbx_strand_id
1 'polypeptide(L)'
;MTNEFTEEEILKFWEDKKIYEKSKEKNANGKKFYMMDGPPYATGHIHMGTALNKISKDIAMRAQRLQGANVFDRPGYDTHGVPIEFRVEKEIGAKTKQDIEKYGVKKFIEKCKEYATKHIGIMGPEFRNLGIWMDFDNPYLTLDQKYIETIWDTFKEADKKDLLYLGKYPVHVCPRCATAVSFNEIEYAKQKDTSIFVKFKLNDRENTYLIIWTTTPWTLPANTGVMVNPKVTYQQIEISSGENWIIAKDLVPKIMEELEMGFTIKEEFVGEKMVGWTYVNPLSKHMKLETKDAYRIIPSARFVTTEEGTGLVHCAPGHGKEDYMVGKEAGIDAPCPVDISGLLTEETGKYSGKKARVVDAEIIEDLEKDNALVHKLLFTHDYPLCWRCKSPLLMLSQPQWFLKISDIQNKLLKENEKTNWIPKWMEQRMKAWLDGISDWPISRKRYWGTPLPIWICDKCDEKKVIGSVKELEKLSGQKVKEVHKPEIDKVTIPCSCGNKMKRINEVLDVWFDSGVSSWAALEYMKDKTQFDKFWPANLNLEGKDQVRGWWNSQFILSEIKFGKRPFDNILVHGMVLDMGKKKMSKSEGNVVAPSTVISQYSRDFLRYYFAKISKGEDFSFQDREFKEIRKTFMMLSNVAKFVSQLEDSEQKKAIEDKWILSRYHKTIKEVTESYNKFNFPEVTRLLDNFLVNDFSRTYIQIIRDRADETKNILEEILIGTLKLFAPIAPFTTEKIWQELNQEEESIHLSLLPKANIRKIDEELEGKFSAILELIEKGLAERDKAGMGLKWPLAKATLEIKLKLSPELEEIIKTQLNIKNIISKTGKENKIKLDTNLTPELESEGFAREISRKIQAARKKAELIKTDTIELVIDAEFNEKLESQIDFIKERVSAKTIVLEKSSKKFSHSEEGKIKGKAFTIAFNKI
;
A
#
# COMPACT_ATOMS: atom_id res chain seq x y z
N MET A 1 -19.11 -38.14 -8.51
CA MET A 1 -19.10 -36.81 -7.85
C MET A 1 -17.68 -36.59 -7.34
N THR A 2 -16.87 -35.88 -8.07
CA THR A 2 -15.54 -35.46 -7.61
C THR A 2 -15.77 -34.48 -6.46
N ASN A 3 -15.27 -34.82 -5.24
CA ASN A 3 -15.20 -33.86 -4.14
C ASN A 3 -14.40 -32.66 -4.61
N GLU A 4 -15.08 -31.60 -4.98
CA GLU A 4 -14.40 -30.36 -5.32
C GLU A 4 -13.86 -29.75 -4.02
N PHE A 5 -12.54 -29.73 -3.86
CA PHE A 5 -11.90 -29.05 -2.75
C PHE A 5 -12.33 -27.57 -2.70
N THR A 6 -12.93 -27.18 -1.60
CA THR A 6 -13.23 -25.78 -1.30
C THR A 6 -11.97 -25.06 -0.76
N GLU A 7 -11.95 -23.73 -0.78
CA GLU A 7 -10.84 -22.98 -0.17
C GLU A 7 -10.70 -23.23 1.35
N GLU A 8 -11.79 -23.51 2.05
CA GLU A 8 -11.83 -23.90 3.46
C GLU A 8 -11.17 -25.26 3.68
N GLU A 9 -11.45 -26.22 2.83
CA GLU A 9 -10.82 -27.55 2.90
C GLU A 9 -9.33 -27.48 2.62
N ILE A 10 -8.89 -26.56 1.72
CA ILE A 10 -7.48 -26.32 1.44
C ILE A 10 -6.79 -25.69 2.65
N LEU A 11 -7.39 -24.69 3.30
CA LEU A 11 -6.85 -24.12 4.54
C LEU A 11 -6.65 -25.20 5.60
N LYS A 12 -7.68 -26.05 5.80
CA LYS A 12 -7.61 -27.18 6.73
C LYS A 12 -6.55 -28.19 6.33
N PHE A 13 -6.45 -28.52 5.04
CA PHE A 13 -5.41 -29.41 4.52
C PHE A 13 -4.00 -28.88 4.84
N TRP A 14 -3.75 -27.58 4.60
CA TRP A 14 -2.44 -26.99 4.92
C TRP A 14 -2.13 -27.02 6.42
N GLU A 15 -3.13 -26.83 7.28
CA GLU A 15 -2.98 -26.88 8.74
C GLU A 15 -2.75 -28.33 9.22
N ASP A 16 -3.63 -29.27 8.84
CA ASP A 16 -3.57 -30.69 9.25
C ASP A 16 -2.26 -31.34 8.80
N LYS A 17 -1.79 -31.00 7.59
CA LYS A 17 -0.55 -31.53 7.00
C LYS A 17 0.70 -30.74 7.33
N LYS A 18 0.57 -29.61 8.04
CA LYS A 18 1.67 -28.71 8.40
C LYS A 18 2.49 -28.28 7.19
N ILE A 19 1.83 -27.93 6.09
CA ILE A 19 2.49 -27.61 4.82
C ILE A 19 3.40 -26.37 4.96
N TYR A 20 2.97 -25.38 5.73
CA TYR A 20 3.76 -24.18 6.01
C TYR A 20 5.07 -24.54 6.72
N GLU A 21 5.01 -25.32 7.80
CA GLU A 21 6.18 -25.75 8.56
C GLU A 21 7.13 -26.59 7.72
N LYS A 22 6.60 -27.58 6.97
CA LYS A 22 7.37 -28.39 6.03
C LYS A 22 8.09 -27.54 4.99
N SER A 23 7.46 -26.47 4.49
CA SER A 23 8.07 -25.55 3.53
C SER A 23 9.26 -24.78 4.15
N LYS A 24 9.19 -24.44 5.43
CA LYS A 24 10.30 -23.80 6.18
C LYS A 24 11.44 -24.77 6.43
N GLU A 25 11.14 -25.99 6.86
CA GLU A 25 12.14 -27.04 7.11
C GLU A 25 12.89 -27.40 5.83
N LYS A 26 12.18 -27.64 4.71
CA LYS A 26 12.76 -27.92 3.41
C LYS A 26 13.78 -26.86 2.99
N ASN A 27 13.50 -25.60 3.27
CA ASN A 27 14.30 -24.46 2.84
C ASN A 27 15.28 -23.93 3.92
N ALA A 28 15.43 -24.61 5.05
CA ALA A 28 16.22 -24.13 6.20
C ALA A 28 17.66 -23.76 5.86
N ASN A 29 18.25 -24.46 4.87
CA ASN A 29 19.62 -24.23 4.37
C ASN A 29 19.68 -23.34 3.11
N GLY A 30 18.53 -22.82 2.67
CA GLY A 30 18.47 -21.97 1.49
C GLY A 30 19.05 -20.58 1.69
N LYS A 31 19.13 -19.81 0.61
CA LYS A 31 19.52 -18.40 0.67
C LYS A 31 18.58 -17.64 1.60
N LYS A 32 19.16 -16.81 2.49
CA LYS A 32 18.33 -16.00 3.41
C LYS A 32 17.40 -15.05 2.67
N PHE A 33 16.20 -14.94 3.18
CA PHE A 33 15.25 -13.90 2.80
C PHE A 33 14.49 -13.42 4.04
N TYR A 34 14.77 -12.22 4.49
CA TYR A 34 14.08 -11.61 5.60
C TYR A 34 13.02 -10.65 5.11
N MET A 35 11.75 -11.02 5.31
CA MET A 35 10.60 -10.14 5.15
C MET A 35 10.35 -9.40 6.45
N MET A 36 10.63 -8.12 6.48
CA MET A 36 10.30 -7.29 7.63
C MET A 36 8.83 -6.89 7.60
N ASP A 37 8.08 -7.36 8.58
CA ASP A 37 6.66 -7.04 8.71
C ASP A 37 6.44 -5.79 9.55
N GLY A 38 5.75 -4.78 9.00
CA GLY A 38 5.29 -3.61 9.74
C GLY A 38 4.18 -3.99 10.72
N PRO A 39 4.31 -3.61 12.00
CA PRO A 39 3.35 -4.00 13.02
C PRO A 39 2.07 -3.16 12.91
N PRO A 40 0.92 -3.74 12.52
CA PRO A 40 -0.35 -3.03 12.59
C PRO A 40 -0.76 -2.80 14.05
N TYR A 41 -1.48 -1.70 14.30
CA TYR A 41 -2.09 -1.47 15.61
C TYR A 41 -3.16 -2.52 15.92
N ALA A 42 -3.06 -3.14 17.09
CA ALA A 42 -4.02 -4.13 17.60
C ALA A 42 -5.33 -3.45 18.07
N THR A 43 -6.14 -2.91 17.15
CA THR A 43 -7.30 -2.06 17.47
C THR A 43 -8.62 -2.48 16.84
N GLY A 44 -8.69 -3.63 16.18
CA GLY A 44 -9.94 -4.11 15.56
C GLY A 44 -9.72 -5.10 14.43
N HIS A 45 -10.79 -5.38 13.68
CA HIS A 45 -10.77 -6.24 12.50
C HIS A 45 -9.90 -5.66 11.38
N ILE A 46 -9.34 -6.55 10.55
CA ILE A 46 -8.58 -6.17 9.36
C ILE A 46 -9.48 -5.46 8.33
N HIS A 47 -8.89 -4.59 7.54
CA HIS A 47 -9.56 -3.87 6.46
C HIS A 47 -8.84 -4.11 5.13
N MET A 48 -9.41 -3.65 4.00
CA MET A 48 -8.85 -3.89 2.66
C MET A 48 -7.38 -3.44 2.52
N GLY A 49 -7.00 -2.32 3.13
CA GLY A 49 -5.60 -1.87 3.12
C GLY A 49 -4.66 -2.82 3.85
N THR A 50 -5.11 -3.39 5.00
CA THR A 50 -4.34 -4.40 5.74
C THR A 50 -4.26 -5.72 4.97
N ALA A 51 -5.35 -6.11 4.28
CA ALA A 51 -5.38 -7.29 3.43
C ALA A 51 -4.44 -7.13 2.22
N LEU A 52 -4.46 -5.98 1.53
CA LEU A 52 -3.52 -5.66 0.45
C LEU A 52 -2.06 -5.81 0.90
N ASN A 53 -1.74 -5.21 2.04
CA ASN A 53 -0.40 -5.24 2.61
C ASN A 53 0.07 -6.69 2.88
N LYS A 54 -0.71 -7.45 3.63
CA LYS A 54 -0.35 -8.82 4.02
C LYS A 54 -0.35 -9.79 2.85
N ILE A 55 -1.29 -9.67 1.91
CA ILE A 55 -1.33 -10.49 0.69
C ILE A 55 -0.09 -10.23 -0.17
N SER A 56 0.29 -8.97 -0.36
CA SER A 56 1.48 -8.62 -1.15
C SER A 56 2.77 -9.17 -0.51
N LYS A 57 2.88 -9.13 0.82
CA LYS A 57 3.97 -9.77 1.56
C LYS A 57 3.99 -11.28 1.37
N ASP A 58 2.83 -11.93 1.48
CA ASP A 58 2.72 -13.38 1.31
C ASP A 58 3.10 -13.82 -0.10
N ILE A 59 2.69 -13.07 -1.15
CA ILE A 59 3.09 -13.34 -2.53
C ILE A 59 4.63 -13.31 -2.66
N ALA A 60 5.28 -12.28 -2.11
CA ALA A 60 6.74 -12.19 -2.11
C ALA A 60 7.39 -13.38 -1.40
N MET A 61 6.90 -13.72 -0.20
CA MET A 61 7.45 -14.80 0.61
C MET A 61 7.23 -16.17 -0.03
N ARG A 62 6.04 -16.45 -0.59
CA ARG A 62 5.75 -17.70 -1.30
C ARG A 62 6.63 -17.84 -2.54
N ALA A 63 6.80 -16.77 -3.33
CA ALA A 63 7.69 -16.78 -4.49
C ALA A 63 9.14 -17.10 -4.10
N GLN A 64 9.63 -16.57 -2.97
CA GLN A 64 10.97 -16.87 -2.47
C GLN A 64 11.08 -18.30 -1.92
N ARG A 65 10.07 -18.81 -1.19
CA ARG A 65 10.04 -20.22 -0.73
C ARG A 65 10.06 -21.19 -1.89
N LEU A 66 9.27 -20.96 -2.93
CA LEU A 66 9.26 -21.79 -4.13
C LEU A 66 10.53 -21.66 -4.96
N GLN A 67 11.40 -20.69 -4.68
CA GLN A 67 12.78 -20.61 -5.20
C GLN A 67 13.80 -21.23 -4.26
N GLY A 68 13.38 -21.85 -3.16
CA GLY A 68 14.23 -22.52 -2.18
C GLY A 68 14.84 -21.59 -1.13
N ALA A 69 14.36 -20.37 -0.98
CA ALA A 69 14.88 -19.45 0.02
C ALA A 69 14.45 -19.80 1.45
N ASN A 70 15.37 -19.59 2.41
CA ASN A 70 15.07 -19.63 3.84
C ASN A 70 14.43 -18.28 4.23
N VAL A 71 13.11 -18.28 4.35
CA VAL A 71 12.32 -17.07 4.62
C VAL A 71 12.10 -16.89 6.11
N PHE A 72 12.55 -15.76 6.66
CA PHE A 72 12.19 -15.28 7.99
C PHE A 72 10.97 -14.35 7.87
N ASP A 73 9.87 -14.69 8.54
CA ASP A 73 8.53 -14.16 8.30
C ASP A 73 7.72 -13.92 9.59
N ARG A 74 8.39 -13.46 10.65
CA ARG A 74 7.75 -13.19 11.94
C ARG A 74 6.85 -11.96 11.85
N PRO A 75 5.52 -12.07 12.05
CA PRO A 75 4.60 -10.93 12.07
C PRO A 75 4.76 -10.13 13.35
N GLY A 76 4.37 -8.85 13.31
CA GLY A 76 4.39 -7.99 14.49
C GLY A 76 3.08 -7.29 14.76
N TYR A 77 2.93 -6.80 16.00
CA TYR A 77 1.82 -5.96 16.40
C TYR A 77 2.29 -4.78 17.23
N ASP A 78 1.82 -3.58 16.87
CA ASP A 78 1.99 -2.39 17.66
C ASP A 78 0.90 -2.35 18.75
N THR A 79 1.36 -2.40 19.99
CA THR A 79 0.50 -2.62 21.16
C THR A 79 0.52 -1.47 22.14
N HIS A 80 1.27 -0.40 21.85
CA HIS A 80 1.42 0.77 22.71
C HIS A 80 0.75 2.04 22.17
N GLY A 81 0.73 3.06 22.97
CA GLY A 81 0.46 4.45 22.62
C GLY A 81 -0.99 4.87 22.57
N VAL A 82 -1.18 6.09 22.13
CA VAL A 82 -2.49 6.77 22.04
C VAL A 82 -3.56 5.97 21.31
N PRO A 83 -3.25 5.19 20.25
CA PRO A 83 -4.27 4.39 19.58
C PRO A 83 -5.02 3.42 20.50
N ILE A 84 -4.30 2.74 21.38
CA ILE A 84 -4.88 1.80 22.36
C ILE A 84 -5.54 2.57 23.49
N GLU A 85 -4.82 3.55 24.09
CA GLU A 85 -5.35 4.37 25.18
C GLU A 85 -6.69 5.00 24.84
N PHE A 86 -6.83 5.58 23.64
CA PHE A 86 -8.05 6.23 23.20
C PHE A 86 -9.25 5.28 23.10
N ARG A 87 -9.01 4.01 22.74
CA ARG A 87 -10.07 2.99 22.74
C ARG A 87 -10.50 2.67 24.15
N VAL A 88 -9.52 2.46 25.03
CA VAL A 88 -9.77 2.15 26.46
C VAL A 88 -10.41 3.36 27.18
N GLU A 89 -9.97 4.60 26.90
CA GLU A 89 -10.63 5.81 27.40
C GLU A 89 -12.13 5.83 27.09
N LYS A 90 -12.50 5.48 25.84
CA LYS A 90 -13.90 5.37 25.44
C LYS A 90 -14.66 4.30 26.20
N GLU A 91 -14.04 3.14 26.41
CA GLU A 91 -14.65 2.02 27.16
C GLU A 91 -14.91 2.36 28.63
N ILE A 92 -14.01 3.13 29.27
CA ILE A 92 -14.17 3.54 30.67
C ILE A 92 -14.87 4.88 30.83
N GLY A 93 -15.27 5.54 29.72
CA GLY A 93 -15.95 6.83 29.73
C GLY A 93 -15.06 8.03 30.11
N ALA A 94 -13.73 7.89 30.08
CA ALA A 94 -12.78 8.97 30.39
C ALA A 94 -12.74 10.02 29.26
N LYS A 95 -12.88 11.28 29.63
CA LYS A 95 -12.83 12.43 28.70
C LYS A 95 -11.53 13.22 28.82
N THR A 96 -10.90 13.17 29.99
CA THR A 96 -9.71 13.92 30.34
C THR A 96 -8.65 13.01 30.97
N LYS A 97 -7.42 13.53 31.08
CA LYS A 97 -6.32 12.83 31.76
C LYS A 97 -6.63 12.62 33.25
N GLN A 98 -7.28 13.57 33.88
CA GLN A 98 -7.69 13.47 35.28
C GLN A 98 -8.70 12.35 35.51
N ASP A 99 -9.55 12.02 34.56
CA ASP A 99 -10.48 10.90 34.64
C ASP A 99 -9.73 9.57 34.69
N ILE A 100 -8.62 9.43 33.97
CA ILE A 100 -7.73 8.25 34.00
C ILE A 100 -7.08 8.15 35.37
N GLU A 101 -6.60 9.25 35.94
CA GLU A 101 -6.00 9.29 37.30
C GLU A 101 -6.99 8.87 38.36
N LYS A 102 -8.24 9.36 38.28
CA LYS A 102 -9.34 8.96 39.16
C LYS A 102 -9.72 7.47 39.01
N TYR A 103 -9.71 6.95 37.79
CA TYR A 103 -9.95 5.52 37.51
C TYR A 103 -8.83 4.64 38.08
N GLY A 104 -7.63 5.16 38.13
CA GLY A 104 -6.42 4.51 38.62
C GLY A 104 -5.50 4.07 37.49
N VAL A 105 -4.32 4.68 37.42
CA VAL A 105 -3.34 4.47 36.32
C VAL A 105 -2.98 3.00 36.12
N LYS A 106 -2.79 2.23 37.22
CA LYS A 106 -2.51 0.79 37.12
C LYS A 106 -3.62 0.02 36.41
N LYS A 107 -4.86 0.23 36.85
CA LYS A 107 -6.05 -0.41 36.25
C LYS A 107 -6.22 -0.04 34.79
N PHE A 108 -5.94 1.20 34.44
CA PHE A 108 -5.99 1.68 33.06
C PHE A 108 -4.96 0.97 32.18
N ILE A 109 -3.73 0.83 32.64
CA ILE A 109 -2.65 0.14 31.93
C ILE A 109 -2.94 -1.35 31.74
N GLU A 110 -3.44 -2.02 32.79
CA GLU A 110 -3.88 -3.42 32.71
C GLU A 110 -4.96 -3.60 31.64
N LYS A 111 -5.93 -2.66 31.58
CA LYS A 111 -6.99 -2.67 30.56
C LYS A 111 -6.47 -2.38 29.15
N CYS A 112 -5.47 -1.53 29.00
CA CYS A 112 -4.81 -1.31 27.72
C CYS A 112 -4.10 -2.58 27.22
N LYS A 113 -3.40 -3.28 28.09
CA LYS A 113 -2.74 -4.55 27.80
C LYS A 113 -3.74 -5.64 27.39
N GLU A 114 -4.83 -5.77 28.13
CA GLU A 114 -5.93 -6.69 27.82
C GLU A 114 -6.56 -6.39 26.47
N TYR A 115 -6.84 -5.11 26.20
CA TYR A 115 -7.41 -4.65 24.94
C TYR A 115 -6.52 -5.04 23.74
N ALA A 116 -5.23 -4.73 23.79
CA ALA A 116 -4.29 -5.04 22.73
C ALA A 116 -4.19 -6.55 22.50
N THR A 117 -4.04 -7.35 23.56
CA THR A 117 -3.92 -8.82 23.49
C THR A 117 -5.16 -9.45 22.87
N LYS A 118 -6.36 -8.99 23.28
CA LYS A 118 -7.64 -9.46 22.70
C LYS A 118 -7.70 -9.24 21.19
N HIS A 119 -7.26 -8.07 20.69
CA HIS A 119 -7.36 -7.76 19.27
C HIS A 119 -6.31 -8.49 18.43
N ILE A 120 -5.16 -8.83 18.97
CA ILE A 120 -4.21 -9.75 18.34
C ILE A 120 -4.86 -11.10 18.08
N GLY A 121 -5.60 -11.63 19.06
CA GLY A 121 -6.37 -12.86 18.94
C GLY A 121 -7.48 -12.85 17.89
N ILE A 122 -7.92 -11.66 17.45
CA ILE A 122 -8.88 -11.50 16.33
C ILE A 122 -8.14 -11.40 15.00
N MET A 123 -7.12 -10.57 14.90
CA MET A 123 -6.45 -10.25 13.65
C MET A 123 -5.65 -11.44 13.10
N GLY A 124 -4.98 -12.21 13.94
CA GLY A 124 -4.20 -13.37 13.53
C GLY A 124 -5.01 -14.40 12.74
N PRO A 125 -6.14 -14.90 13.26
CA PRO A 125 -7.04 -15.78 12.52
C PRO A 125 -7.59 -15.16 11.22
N GLU A 126 -7.89 -13.85 11.21
CA GLU A 126 -8.35 -13.19 10.00
C GLU A 126 -7.27 -13.16 8.91
N PHE A 127 -6.00 -12.98 9.25
CA PHE A 127 -4.90 -13.09 8.30
C PHE A 127 -4.72 -14.52 7.79
N ARG A 128 -4.76 -15.52 8.66
CA ARG A 128 -4.72 -16.94 8.25
C ARG A 128 -5.86 -17.28 7.30
N ASN A 129 -7.04 -16.74 7.54
CA ASN A 129 -8.20 -16.92 6.66
C ASN A 129 -7.99 -16.32 5.26
N LEU A 130 -7.09 -15.35 5.06
CA LEU A 130 -6.69 -14.87 3.74
C LEU A 130 -5.68 -15.79 3.03
N GLY A 131 -5.28 -16.91 3.65
CA GLY A 131 -4.26 -17.82 3.17
C GLY A 131 -2.84 -17.28 3.35
N ILE A 132 -2.61 -16.35 4.27
CA ILE A 132 -1.29 -15.77 4.53
C ILE A 132 -0.46 -16.70 5.40
N TRP A 133 0.76 -16.94 4.97
CA TRP A 133 1.75 -17.78 5.63
C TRP A 133 2.83 -16.95 6.30
N MET A 134 2.66 -16.73 7.61
CA MET A 134 3.63 -16.13 8.53
C MET A 134 3.56 -16.86 9.87
N ASP A 135 4.58 -16.70 10.70
CA ASP A 135 4.66 -17.32 12.03
C ASP A 135 3.76 -16.58 13.05
N PHE A 136 2.44 -16.69 12.85
CA PHE A 136 1.44 -16.05 13.71
C PHE A 136 1.39 -16.63 15.14
N ASP A 137 2.05 -17.76 15.39
CA ASP A 137 2.13 -18.36 16.71
C ASP A 137 3.23 -17.72 17.57
N ASN A 138 4.23 -17.10 16.92
CA ASN A 138 5.33 -16.40 17.57
C ASN A 138 5.49 -14.96 17.09
N PRO A 139 4.45 -14.12 17.18
CA PRO A 139 4.54 -12.72 16.75
C PRO A 139 5.53 -11.95 17.64
N TYR A 140 6.08 -10.85 17.16
CA TYR A 140 6.71 -9.88 18.05
C TYR A 140 5.68 -8.83 18.48
N LEU A 141 5.74 -8.47 19.77
CA LEU A 141 4.82 -7.49 20.37
C LEU A 141 5.64 -6.35 20.97
N THR A 142 5.28 -5.11 20.67
CA THR A 142 6.02 -3.96 21.19
C THR A 142 5.92 -3.83 22.71
N LEU A 143 4.89 -4.45 23.34
CA LEU A 143 4.72 -4.49 24.80
C LEU A 143 5.60 -5.53 25.51
N ASP A 144 6.24 -6.45 24.78
CA ASP A 144 7.06 -7.48 25.40
C ASP A 144 8.32 -6.89 26.05
N GLN A 145 8.66 -7.33 27.25
CA GLN A 145 9.83 -6.84 27.97
C GLN A 145 11.11 -6.91 27.12
N LYS A 146 11.35 -8.02 26.41
CA LYS A 146 12.53 -8.19 25.55
C LYS A 146 12.56 -7.19 24.38
N TYR A 147 11.39 -6.86 23.88
CA TYR A 147 11.25 -5.84 22.84
C TYR A 147 11.57 -4.46 23.42
N ILE A 148 11.02 -4.13 24.57
CA ILE A 148 11.29 -2.87 25.31
C ILE A 148 12.78 -2.75 25.65
N GLU A 149 13.46 -3.82 26.02
CA GLU A 149 14.91 -3.79 26.24
C GLU A 149 15.69 -3.45 24.96
N THR A 150 15.21 -3.89 23.79
CA THR A 150 15.82 -3.48 22.51
C THR A 150 15.64 -1.98 22.24
N ILE A 151 14.48 -1.43 22.61
CA ILE A 151 14.21 0.02 22.56
C ILE A 151 15.17 0.76 23.50
N TRP A 152 15.29 0.34 24.75
CA TRP A 152 16.16 0.96 25.75
C TRP A 152 17.64 0.90 25.35
N ASP A 153 18.09 -0.22 24.80
CA ASP A 153 19.46 -0.38 24.30
C ASP A 153 19.76 0.59 23.15
N THR A 154 18.80 0.78 22.23
CA THR A 154 18.92 1.75 21.15
C THR A 154 18.88 3.19 21.66
N PHE A 155 18.01 3.47 22.62
CA PHE A 155 17.91 4.77 23.29
C PHE A 155 19.22 5.14 24.01
N LYS A 156 19.81 4.18 24.70
CA LYS A 156 21.11 4.37 25.36
C LYS A 156 22.23 4.64 24.35
N GLU A 157 22.18 4.02 23.18
CA GLU A 157 23.16 4.30 22.11
C GLU A 157 23.02 5.73 21.58
N ALA A 158 21.79 6.26 21.49
CA ALA A 158 21.56 7.66 21.14
C ALA A 158 22.16 8.61 22.21
N ASP A 159 22.02 8.30 23.48
CA ASP A 159 22.63 9.07 24.59
C ASP A 159 24.16 9.07 24.51
N LYS A 160 24.78 7.90 24.28
CA LYS A 160 26.26 7.80 24.10
C LYS A 160 26.79 8.62 22.93
N LYS A 161 25.97 8.90 21.94
CA LYS A 161 26.30 9.69 20.75
C LYS A 161 25.93 11.15 20.89
N ASP A 162 25.54 11.60 22.09
CA ASP A 162 25.09 12.96 22.40
C ASP A 162 23.93 13.46 21.53
N LEU A 163 23.06 12.51 21.10
CA LEU A 163 21.89 12.82 20.29
C LEU A 163 20.64 13.11 21.12
N LEU A 164 20.69 12.95 22.46
CA LEU A 164 19.57 13.16 23.36
C LEU A 164 19.71 14.50 24.08
N TYR A 165 18.69 15.35 23.98
CA TYR A 165 18.63 16.58 24.77
C TYR A 165 17.23 16.91 25.25
N LEU A 166 17.15 17.62 26.38
CA LEU A 166 15.93 18.25 26.85
C LEU A 166 15.85 19.65 26.26
N GLY A 167 14.81 19.93 25.50
CA GLY A 167 14.65 21.21 24.82
C GLY A 167 13.26 21.81 24.97
N LYS A 168 13.16 23.10 24.70
CA LYS A 168 11.90 23.82 24.51
C LYS A 168 11.86 24.27 23.05
N TYR A 169 10.98 23.68 22.28
CA TYR A 169 10.78 24.00 20.87
C TYR A 169 9.28 23.87 20.55
N PRO A 170 8.70 24.76 19.73
CA PRO A 170 7.30 24.67 19.37
C PRO A 170 6.99 23.39 18.60
N VAL A 171 6.13 22.56 19.18
CA VAL A 171 5.64 21.30 18.57
C VAL A 171 4.12 21.29 18.60
N HIS A 172 3.53 20.49 17.73
CA HIS A 172 2.10 20.26 17.78
C HIS A 172 1.71 19.48 19.03
N VAL A 173 0.76 20.01 19.78
CA VAL A 173 0.22 19.41 21.01
C VAL A 173 -1.29 19.24 20.84
N CYS A 174 -1.79 18.08 21.20
CA CYS A 174 -3.23 17.86 21.31
C CYS A 174 -3.70 18.22 22.71
N PRO A 175 -4.50 19.30 22.91
CA PRO A 175 -4.93 19.74 24.24
C PRO A 175 -5.86 18.72 24.91
N ARG A 176 -6.68 17.98 24.13
CA ARG A 176 -7.55 16.91 24.67
C ARG A 176 -6.73 15.71 25.15
N CYS A 177 -5.73 15.27 24.38
CA CYS A 177 -4.88 14.14 24.75
C CYS A 177 -3.76 14.54 25.72
N ALA A 178 -3.56 15.84 25.93
CA ALA A 178 -2.53 16.45 26.79
C ALA A 178 -1.12 15.89 26.49
N THR A 179 -0.77 15.79 25.21
CA THR A 179 0.53 15.27 24.75
C THR A 179 0.92 15.89 23.42
N ALA A 180 2.23 15.95 23.15
CA ALA A 180 2.74 16.23 21.83
C ALA A 180 2.34 15.13 20.85
N VAL A 181 2.22 15.47 19.56
CA VAL A 181 1.94 14.56 18.47
C VAL A 181 3.05 14.62 17.44
N SER A 182 3.38 13.48 16.85
CA SER A 182 4.35 13.38 15.78
C SER A 182 3.78 13.92 14.47
N PHE A 183 4.65 14.24 13.53
CA PHE A 183 4.26 14.88 12.27
C PHE A 183 3.25 14.05 11.45
N ASN A 184 3.39 12.73 11.46
CA ASN A 184 2.50 11.78 10.78
C ASN A 184 1.17 11.51 11.54
N GLU A 185 1.02 12.10 12.72
CA GLU A 185 -0.19 12.05 13.54
C GLU A 185 -1.07 13.31 13.36
N ILE A 186 -0.73 14.16 12.37
CA ILE A 186 -1.44 15.38 12.06
C ILE A 186 -2.28 15.16 10.80
N GLU A 187 -3.55 15.49 10.89
CA GLU A 187 -4.44 15.60 9.72
C GLU A 187 -4.80 17.06 9.52
N TYR A 188 -5.14 17.43 8.29
CA TYR A 188 -5.57 18.80 7.98
C TYR A 188 -7.04 18.79 7.53
N ALA A 189 -7.78 19.79 8.00
CA ALA A 189 -9.15 20.02 7.55
C ALA A 189 -9.44 21.52 7.43
N LYS A 190 -10.33 21.89 6.52
CA LYS A 190 -10.82 23.27 6.42
C LYS A 190 -11.54 23.66 7.68
N GLN A 191 -11.09 24.73 8.33
CA GLN A 191 -11.75 25.35 9.47
C GLN A 191 -12.04 26.82 9.19
N LYS A 192 -13.07 27.35 9.83
CA LYS A 192 -13.42 28.76 9.79
C LYS A 192 -13.09 29.35 11.15
N ASP A 193 -12.12 30.24 11.18
CA ASP A 193 -11.71 30.95 12.39
C ASP A 193 -11.90 32.45 12.20
N THR A 194 -12.05 33.18 13.31
CA THR A 194 -12.10 34.63 13.27
C THR A 194 -10.67 35.17 13.15
N SER A 195 -10.36 35.83 12.06
CA SER A 195 -9.13 36.61 11.91
C SER A 195 -9.39 38.06 12.27
N ILE A 196 -8.36 38.71 12.78
CA ILE A 196 -8.45 40.09 13.28
C ILE A 196 -7.29 40.97 12.81
N PHE A 197 -7.58 42.23 12.60
CA PHE A 197 -6.58 43.30 12.43
C PHE A 197 -6.49 44.06 13.74
N VAL A 198 -5.26 44.22 14.28
CA VAL A 198 -4.98 44.76 15.60
C VAL A 198 -3.96 45.87 15.54
N LYS A 199 -4.21 46.96 16.29
CA LYS A 199 -3.29 48.10 16.44
C LYS A 199 -2.25 47.83 17.53
N PHE A 200 -0.98 47.92 17.19
CA PHE A 200 0.13 47.92 18.15
C PHE A 200 0.77 49.28 18.20
N LYS A 201 0.62 49.99 19.32
CA LYS A 201 1.08 51.38 19.47
C LYS A 201 2.60 51.46 19.57
N LEU A 202 3.21 52.26 18.74
CA LEU A 202 4.64 52.55 18.81
C LEU A 202 4.97 53.45 20.02
N ASN A 203 6.12 53.19 20.69
CA ASN A 203 6.53 53.97 21.86
C ASN A 203 7.04 55.35 21.49
N ASP A 204 7.83 55.42 20.42
CA ASP A 204 8.61 56.65 20.08
C ASP A 204 7.95 57.47 18.96
N ARG A 205 6.70 57.18 18.57
CA ARG A 205 5.93 57.89 17.55
C ARG A 205 4.52 58.19 18.05
N GLU A 206 4.21 59.46 18.16
CA GLU A 206 2.91 59.89 18.66
C GLU A 206 1.77 59.42 17.73
N ASN A 207 0.70 58.90 18.32
CA ASN A 207 -0.50 58.44 17.64
C ASN A 207 -0.25 57.49 16.45
N THR A 208 0.84 56.66 16.51
CA THR A 208 1.27 55.79 15.41
C THR A 208 1.20 54.33 15.81
N TYR A 209 0.61 53.50 14.92
CA TYR A 209 0.29 52.12 15.17
C TYR A 209 0.79 51.23 14.03
N LEU A 210 1.30 50.04 14.40
CA LEU A 210 1.50 48.95 13.48
C LEU A 210 0.18 48.19 13.33
N ILE A 211 -0.25 47.93 12.12
CA ILE A 211 -1.47 47.13 11.87
C ILE A 211 -1.06 45.69 11.62
N ILE A 212 -1.45 44.82 12.55
CA ILE A 212 -1.09 43.39 12.54
C ILE A 212 -2.32 42.57 12.20
N TRP A 213 -2.15 41.60 11.34
CA TRP A 213 -3.21 40.59 11.04
C TRP A 213 -2.86 39.27 11.67
N THR A 214 -3.84 38.61 12.31
CA THR A 214 -3.68 37.27 12.86
C THR A 214 -4.96 36.45 12.79
N THR A 215 -4.81 35.14 12.57
CA THR A 215 -5.89 34.11 12.62
C THR A 215 -5.96 33.41 13.99
N THR A 216 -5.07 33.75 14.92
CA THR A 216 -4.93 33.10 16.22
C THR A 216 -4.87 34.11 17.36
N PRO A 217 -5.98 34.79 17.70
CA PRO A 217 -6.01 35.82 18.75
C PRO A 217 -5.45 35.33 20.10
N TRP A 218 -5.65 34.04 20.46
CA TRP A 218 -5.16 33.43 21.68
C TRP A 218 -3.63 33.44 21.86
N THR A 219 -2.87 33.69 20.76
CA THR A 219 -1.39 33.82 20.82
C THR A 219 -0.92 35.23 21.10
N LEU A 220 -1.78 36.24 21.02
CA LEU A 220 -1.43 37.63 21.30
C LEU A 220 -0.88 37.86 22.72
N PRO A 221 -1.36 37.19 23.78
CA PRO A 221 -0.76 37.25 25.10
C PRO A 221 0.74 36.84 25.14
N ALA A 222 1.17 35.96 24.20
CA ALA A 222 2.57 35.53 24.11
C ALA A 222 3.40 36.29 23.08
N ASN A 223 2.86 37.37 22.53
CA ASN A 223 3.59 38.21 21.57
C ASN A 223 4.81 38.87 22.23
N THR A 224 5.96 38.76 21.58
CA THR A 224 7.21 39.38 22.02
C THR A 224 7.93 40.14 20.90
N GLY A 225 7.46 40.03 19.64
CA GLY A 225 8.03 40.71 18.50
C GLY A 225 7.00 41.00 17.40
N VAL A 226 7.38 41.91 16.49
CA VAL A 226 6.72 42.09 15.21
C VAL A 226 7.76 41.93 14.11
N MET A 227 7.52 40.96 13.18
CA MET A 227 8.40 40.69 12.05
C MET A 227 8.08 41.63 10.90
N VAL A 228 9.14 42.20 10.28
CA VAL A 228 9.06 42.99 9.05
C VAL A 228 10.02 42.44 8.01
N ASN A 229 9.72 42.64 6.75
CA ASN A 229 10.67 42.34 5.69
C ASN A 229 11.56 43.59 5.45
N PRO A 230 12.85 43.51 5.71
CA PRO A 230 13.75 44.67 5.57
C PRO A 230 13.74 45.31 4.18
N LYS A 231 13.44 44.55 3.14
CA LYS A 231 13.47 44.96 1.73
C LYS A 231 12.14 45.49 1.21
N VAL A 232 11.05 45.30 1.92
CA VAL A 232 9.72 45.79 1.55
C VAL A 232 9.55 47.24 1.93
N THR A 233 8.87 48.01 1.09
CA THR A 233 8.47 49.40 1.39
C THR A 233 7.19 49.39 2.22
N TYR A 234 7.20 50.14 3.31
CA TYR A 234 6.05 50.40 4.17
C TYR A 234 5.60 51.85 4.04
N GLN A 235 4.30 52.04 4.19
CA GLN A 235 3.70 53.37 4.22
C GLN A 235 3.14 53.68 5.62
N GLN A 236 3.45 54.83 6.13
CA GLN A 236 2.71 55.45 7.20
C GLN A 236 1.58 56.25 6.57
N ILE A 237 0.35 55.88 6.87
CA ILE A 237 -0.85 56.56 6.37
C ILE A 237 -1.61 57.18 7.54
N GLU A 238 -2.18 58.35 7.32
CA GLU A 238 -3.11 58.95 8.27
C GLU A 238 -4.55 58.67 7.85
N ILE A 239 -5.35 58.14 8.77
CA ILE A 239 -6.75 57.89 8.59
C ILE A 239 -7.63 59.02 9.12
N SER A 240 -8.91 59.03 8.84
CA SER A 240 -9.86 60.10 9.17
C SER A 240 -9.94 60.42 10.68
N SER A 241 -9.61 59.48 11.57
CA SER A 241 -9.54 59.74 13.02
C SER A 241 -8.27 60.46 13.47
N GLY A 242 -7.31 60.76 12.59
CA GLY A 242 -6.02 61.34 12.91
C GLY A 242 -5.00 60.33 13.44
N GLU A 243 -5.29 59.03 13.45
CA GLU A 243 -4.31 57.99 13.74
C GLU A 243 -3.40 57.75 12.52
N ASN A 244 -2.15 57.44 12.79
CA ASN A 244 -1.18 57.00 11.76
C ASN A 244 -1.02 55.51 11.81
N TRP A 245 -1.22 54.84 10.69
CA TRP A 245 -1.09 53.40 10.55
C TRP A 245 0.10 53.06 9.67
N ILE A 246 0.85 52.03 10.03
CA ILE A 246 1.97 51.51 9.23
C ILE A 246 1.56 50.17 8.65
N ILE A 247 1.63 50.05 7.32
CA ILE A 247 1.25 48.89 6.53
C ILE A 247 2.22 48.76 5.35
N ALA A 248 2.48 47.58 4.83
CA ALA A 248 3.24 47.37 3.61
C ALA A 248 2.56 48.10 2.43
N LYS A 249 3.34 48.90 1.67
CA LYS A 249 2.85 49.77 0.57
C LYS A 249 1.88 49.03 -0.38
N ASP A 250 2.24 47.83 -0.81
CA ASP A 250 1.48 47.08 -1.79
C ASP A 250 0.11 46.58 -1.25
N LEU A 251 -0.06 46.53 0.07
CA LEU A 251 -1.26 46.06 0.74
C LEU A 251 -2.17 47.21 1.21
N VAL A 252 -1.66 48.45 1.28
CA VAL A 252 -2.49 49.61 1.72
C VAL A 252 -3.76 49.76 0.90
N PRO A 253 -3.74 49.78 -0.46
CA PRO A 253 -4.98 49.97 -1.21
C PRO A 253 -6.04 48.90 -0.91
N LYS A 254 -5.62 47.64 -0.86
CA LYS A 254 -6.53 46.49 -0.61
C LYS A 254 -7.15 46.56 0.79
N ILE A 255 -6.34 46.85 1.81
CA ILE A 255 -6.81 46.92 3.21
C ILE A 255 -7.76 48.10 3.39
N MET A 256 -7.39 49.26 2.85
CA MET A 256 -8.21 50.46 3.02
C MET A 256 -9.53 50.37 2.22
N GLU A 257 -9.55 49.70 1.08
CA GLU A 257 -10.77 49.36 0.35
C GLU A 257 -11.64 48.39 1.17
N GLU A 258 -11.07 47.32 1.76
CA GLU A 258 -11.78 46.35 2.61
C GLU A 258 -12.39 47.00 3.86
N LEU A 259 -11.71 47.99 4.40
CA LEU A 259 -12.17 48.76 5.56
C LEU A 259 -13.12 49.91 5.19
N GLU A 260 -13.32 50.20 3.92
CA GLU A 260 -14.08 51.34 3.40
C GLU A 260 -13.61 52.69 3.97
N MET A 261 -12.29 52.83 4.17
CA MET A 261 -11.68 54.02 4.83
C MET A 261 -10.79 54.82 3.87
N GLY A 262 -10.95 56.13 3.93
CA GLY A 262 -10.01 57.06 3.25
C GLY A 262 -8.71 57.24 4.06
N PHE A 263 -7.64 57.50 3.34
CA PHE A 263 -6.34 57.72 3.96
C PHE A 263 -5.49 58.76 3.20
N THR A 264 -4.45 59.29 3.87
CA THR A 264 -3.43 60.13 3.29
C THR A 264 -2.06 59.54 3.61
N ILE A 265 -1.20 59.41 2.60
CA ILE A 265 0.18 58.92 2.79
C ILE A 265 1.02 60.05 3.44
N LYS A 266 1.64 59.76 4.56
CA LYS A 266 2.52 60.69 5.30
C LYS A 266 4.01 60.43 5.03
N GLU A 267 4.42 59.17 5.07
CA GLU A 267 5.82 58.78 4.92
C GLU A 267 5.91 57.41 4.23
N GLU A 268 6.95 57.21 3.42
CA GLU A 268 7.35 55.91 2.87
C GLU A 268 8.77 55.56 3.30
N PHE A 269 8.99 54.31 3.70
CA PHE A 269 10.29 53.83 4.11
C PHE A 269 10.45 52.33 3.94
N VAL A 270 11.68 51.86 3.82
CA VAL A 270 11.99 50.45 3.77
C VAL A 270 11.92 49.85 5.17
N GLY A 271 11.53 48.58 5.24
CA GLY A 271 11.34 47.87 6.51
C GLY A 271 12.58 47.82 7.41
N GLU A 272 13.78 47.92 6.83
CA GLU A 272 15.02 47.98 7.59
C GLU A 272 15.07 49.17 8.55
N LYS A 273 14.46 50.33 8.18
CA LYS A 273 14.34 51.48 9.04
C LYS A 273 13.54 51.27 10.32
N MET A 274 12.65 50.25 10.29
CA MET A 274 11.79 49.93 11.41
C MET A 274 12.43 48.96 12.42
N VAL A 275 13.48 48.26 12.02
CA VAL A 275 14.14 47.27 12.87
C VAL A 275 14.60 47.91 14.17
N GLY A 276 14.25 47.35 15.29
CA GLY A 276 14.57 47.85 16.63
C GLY A 276 13.56 48.85 17.21
N TRP A 277 12.60 49.38 16.43
CA TRP A 277 11.53 50.19 17.05
C TRP A 277 10.76 49.33 18.05
N THR A 278 10.25 50.02 19.11
CA THR A 278 9.51 49.39 20.18
C THR A 278 8.03 49.73 20.19
N TYR A 279 7.24 48.86 20.72
CA TYR A 279 5.79 49.01 20.76
C TYR A 279 5.19 48.50 22.07
N VAL A 280 3.93 48.79 22.32
CA VAL A 280 3.14 48.27 23.45
C VAL A 280 2.27 47.11 22.96
N ASN A 281 2.37 45.97 23.64
CA ASN A 281 1.41 44.86 23.40
C ASN A 281 -0.02 45.35 23.82
N PRO A 282 -1.00 45.29 22.92
CA PRO A 282 -2.33 45.82 23.19
C PRO A 282 -3.05 45.16 24.38
N LEU A 283 -2.63 43.93 24.76
CA LEU A 283 -3.19 43.19 25.89
C LEU A 283 -2.42 43.36 27.20
N SER A 284 -1.34 44.13 27.22
CA SER A 284 -0.41 44.26 28.36
C SER A 284 -1.10 44.56 29.69
N LYS A 285 -2.17 45.38 29.70
CA LYS A 285 -2.93 45.72 30.91
C LYS A 285 -3.78 44.60 31.48
N HIS A 286 -4.01 43.54 30.69
CA HIS A 286 -4.80 42.38 31.09
C HIS A 286 -3.96 41.20 31.54
N MET A 287 -2.62 41.27 31.38
CA MET A 287 -1.67 40.18 31.62
C MET A 287 -0.71 40.50 32.77
N LYS A 288 -0.06 39.44 33.24
CA LYS A 288 1.00 39.52 34.26
C LYS A 288 2.34 38.98 33.71
N LEU A 289 2.41 38.73 32.38
CA LEU A 289 3.59 38.19 31.73
C LEU A 289 4.74 39.21 31.78
N GLU A 290 5.82 38.84 32.44
CA GLU A 290 7.07 39.61 32.47
C GLU A 290 8.01 39.07 31.41
N THR A 291 8.51 39.93 30.56
CA THR A 291 9.48 39.62 29.51
C THR A 291 10.63 40.63 29.60
N LYS A 292 11.87 40.17 29.43
CA LYS A 292 13.07 41.05 29.50
C LYS A 292 13.40 41.61 28.12
N ASP A 293 13.41 40.79 27.11
CA ASP A 293 13.78 41.12 25.73
C ASP A 293 12.58 40.92 24.81
N ALA A 294 11.68 41.91 24.76
CA ALA A 294 10.44 41.81 24.00
C ALA A 294 9.97 43.15 23.42
N TYR A 295 8.85 43.13 22.71
CA TYR A 295 8.08 44.23 22.16
C TYR A 295 8.88 45.15 21.23
N ARG A 296 9.70 44.50 20.35
CA ARG A 296 10.47 45.23 19.33
C ARG A 296 10.23 44.67 17.93
N ILE A 297 10.46 45.48 16.93
CA ILE A 297 10.39 45.09 15.53
C ILE A 297 11.68 44.32 15.16
N ILE A 298 11.53 43.17 14.56
CA ILE A 298 12.64 42.28 14.17
C ILE A 298 12.60 41.95 12.67
N PRO A 299 13.78 41.76 12.01
CA PRO A 299 13.83 41.53 10.58
C PRO A 299 13.51 40.06 10.23
N SER A 300 12.71 39.84 9.17
CA SER A 300 12.47 38.53 8.60
C SER A 300 12.10 38.61 7.13
N ALA A 301 13.11 38.60 6.26
CA ALA A 301 12.88 38.55 4.80
C ALA A 301 12.32 37.20 4.31
N ARG A 302 12.46 36.16 5.13
CA ARG A 302 12.04 34.80 4.77
C ARG A 302 10.57 34.54 5.02
N PHE A 303 10.02 35.12 6.09
CA PHE A 303 8.68 34.78 6.57
C PHE A 303 7.66 35.92 6.49
N VAL A 304 8.08 37.11 6.07
CA VAL A 304 7.19 38.24 5.84
C VAL A 304 7.03 38.47 4.35
N THR A 305 5.81 38.27 3.84
CA THR A 305 5.42 38.49 2.44
C THR A 305 4.38 39.61 2.34
N THR A 306 4.12 40.06 1.12
CA THR A 306 3.07 41.04 0.81
C THR A 306 1.91 40.40 0.01
N GLU A 307 1.75 39.10 0.10
CA GLU A 307 0.66 38.39 -0.59
C GLU A 307 -0.65 38.43 0.21
N GLU A 308 -0.56 38.34 1.54
CA GLU A 308 -1.67 38.38 2.48
C GLU A 308 -1.35 39.22 3.74
N GLY A 309 -2.38 39.58 4.49
CA GLY A 309 -2.24 40.32 5.76
C GLY A 309 -1.88 41.79 5.56
N THR A 310 -0.95 42.28 6.33
CA THR A 310 -0.54 43.70 6.38
C THR A 310 0.94 43.93 6.03
N GLY A 311 1.69 42.86 5.77
CA GLY A 311 3.15 42.92 5.65
C GLY A 311 3.89 43.07 6.98
N LEU A 312 3.18 43.00 8.08
CA LEU A 312 3.65 42.98 9.47
C LEU A 312 3.13 41.75 10.15
N VAL A 313 4.00 40.87 10.64
CA VAL A 313 3.61 39.59 11.23
C VAL A 313 3.89 39.61 12.73
N HIS A 314 2.84 39.37 13.50
CA HIS A 314 2.97 39.13 14.93
C HIS A 314 3.84 37.91 15.23
N CYS A 315 4.79 38.06 16.14
CA CYS A 315 5.73 37.02 16.52
C CYS A 315 5.49 36.56 17.95
N ALA A 316 5.10 35.28 18.10
CA ALA A 316 4.98 34.60 19.39
C ALA A 316 5.88 33.35 19.38
N PRO A 317 7.18 33.49 19.75
CA PRO A 317 8.15 32.39 19.62
C PRO A 317 7.80 31.11 20.38
N GLY A 318 6.95 31.20 21.40
CA GLY A 318 6.42 30.03 22.13
C GLY A 318 5.33 29.26 21.38
N HIS A 319 4.76 29.80 20.28
CA HIS A 319 3.59 29.29 19.58
C HIS A 319 3.73 29.14 18.04
N GLY A 320 4.90 29.45 17.47
CA GLY A 320 5.19 29.28 16.05
C GLY A 320 6.61 28.78 15.82
N LYS A 321 6.82 27.86 14.86
CA LYS A 321 8.19 27.39 14.51
C LYS A 321 9.01 28.50 13.87
N GLU A 322 8.41 29.19 12.92
CA GLU A 322 8.99 30.31 12.22
C GLU A 322 9.29 31.46 13.20
N ASP A 323 8.35 31.77 14.08
CA ASP A 323 8.47 32.75 15.13
C ASP A 323 9.62 32.42 16.09
N TYR A 324 9.74 31.16 16.48
CA TYR A 324 10.83 30.66 17.34
C TYR A 324 12.20 30.84 16.68
N MET A 325 12.30 30.50 15.38
CA MET A 325 13.56 30.65 14.66
C MET A 325 14.00 32.10 14.59
N VAL A 326 13.11 32.99 14.15
CA VAL A 326 13.41 34.44 14.04
C VAL A 326 13.61 35.05 15.41
N GLY A 327 12.78 34.70 16.39
CA GLY A 327 12.89 35.17 17.75
C GLY A 327 14.22 34.80 18.42
N LYS A 328 14.67 33.55 18.20
CA LYS A 328 15.98 33.09 18.69
C LYS A 328 17.15 33.83 18.04
N GLU A 329 17.09 34.03 16.71
CA GLU A 329 18.10 34.83 15.99
C GLU A 329 18.14 36.27 16.47
N ALA A 330 16.98 36.86 16.74
CA ALA A 330 16.85 38.22 17.25
C ALA A 330 17.09 38.33 18.76
N GLY A 331 17.23 37.26 19.51
CA GLY A 331 17.42 37.25 20.97
C GLY A 331 16.22 37.78 21.74
N ILE A 332 14.98 37.49 21.30
CA ILE A 332 13.77 37.86 22.06
C ILE A 332 13.25 36.68 22.86
N ASP A 333 12.54 36.97 23.95
CA ASP A 333 11.95 35.96 24.81
C ASP A 333 10.92 35.09 24.08
N ALA A 334 10.83 33.84 24.47
CA ALA A 334 9.92 32.84 23.91
C ALA A 334 8.91 32.28 24.96
N PRO A 335 8.05 33.13 25.54
CA PRO A 335 7.07 32.67 26.53
C PRO A 335 6.05 31.76 25.89
N CYS A 336 5.62 30.74 26.67
CA CYS A 336 4.54 29.83 26.26
C CYS A 336 3.52 29.75 27.42
N PRO A 337 2.68 30.78 27.61
CA PRO A 337 1.76 30.84 28.71
C PRO A 337 0.49 30.01 28.48
N VAL A 338 0.66 28.82 27.91
CA VAL A 338 -0.38 27.81 27.70
C VAL A 338 0.17 26.46 28.14
N ASP A 339 -0.56 25.75 28.97
CA ASP A 339 -0.17 24.43 29.42
C ASP A 339 -0.46 23.33 28.36
N ILE A 340 -0.03 22.10 28.63
CA ILE A 340 -0.19 20.98 27.69
C ILE A 340 -1.66 20.58 27.47
N SER A 341 -2.57 20.97 28.37
CA SER A 341 -4.02 20.77 28.25
C SER A 341 -4.72 21.88 27.48
N GLY A 342 -3.92 22.86 26.99
CA GLY A 342 -4.42 24.03 26.28
C GLY A 342 -5.06 25.09 27.17
N LEU A 343 -4.78 25.08 28.47
CA LEU A 343 -5.25 26.12 29.39
C LEU A 343 -4.20 27.24 29.50
N LEU A 344 -4.65 28.46 29.45
CA LEU A 344 -3.81 29.63 29.67
C LEU A 344 -3.36 29.65 31.14
N THR A 345 -2.06 29.94 31.37
CA THR A 345 -1.44 29.96 32.70
C THR A 345 -1.72 31.27 33.44
N GLU A 346 -1.34 31.35 34.73
CA GLU A 346 -1.52 32.54 35.59
C GLU A 346 -0.85 33.81 35.03
N GLU A 347 0.20 33.64 34.21
CA GLU A 347 0.90 34.74 33.53
C GLU A 347 0.00 35.54 32.58
N THR A 348 -1.07 34.90 32.07
CA THR A 348 -2.05 35.56 31.17
C THR A 348 -3.09 36.40 31.93
N GLY A 349 -2.99 36.51 33.28
CA GLY A 349 -3.81 37.35 34.11
C GLY A 349 -5.29 37.06 34.01
N LYS A 350 -6.07 37.94 33.39
CA LYS A 350 -7.53 37.82 33.20
C LYS A 350 -7.92 36.55 32.43
N TYR A 351 -7.08 36.04 31.54
CA TYR A 351 -7.37 34.91 30.68
C TYR A 351 -6.96 33.54 31.30
N SER A 352 -6.35 33.57 32.50
CA SER A 352 -5.90 32.38 33.22
C SER A 352 -6.98 31.31 33.37
N GLY A 353 -6.63 30.04 33.19
CA GLY A 353 -7.53 28.89 33.34
C GLY A 353 -8.50 28.69 32.18
N LYS A 354 -8.53 29.58 31.17
CA LYS A 354 -9.36 29.44 29.98
C LYS A 354 -8.67 28.63 28.89
N LYS A 355 -9.44 27.97 28.05
CA LYS A 355 -8.91 27.19 26.92
C LYS A 355 -8.48 28.09 25.78
N ALA A 356 -7.28 27.86 25.27
CA ALA A 356 -6.85 28.44 23.99
C ALA A 356 -7.90 28.21 22.90
N ARG A 357 -8.02 29.13 21.94
CA ARG A 357 -9.05 29.22 20.90
C ARG A 357 -10.48 29.53 21.44
N VAL A 358 -10.88 29.04 22.61
CA VAL A 358 -12.13 29.42 23.23
C VAL A 358 -12.07 30.86 23.78
N VAL A 359 -10.89 31.24 24.26
CA VAL A 359 -10.64 32.59 24.78
C VAL A 359 -10.60 33.69 23.70
N ASP A 360 -10.53 33.32 22.42
CA ASP A 360 -10.46 34.28 21.29
C ASP A 360 -11.58 35.31 21.33
N ALA A 361 -12.79 34.88 21.62
CA ALA A 361 -13.93 35.80 21.72
C ALA A 361 -13.74 36.88 22.78
N GLU A 362 -13.20 36.54 23.94
CA GLU A 362 -12.96 37.49 25.04
C GLU A 362 -11.76 38.42 24.74
N ILE A 363 -10.71 37.86 24.12
CA ILE A 363 -9.58 38.70 23.68
C ILE A 363 -10.04 39.72 22.64
N ILE A 364 -10.88 39.30 21.68
CA ILE A 364 -11.43 40.20 20.66
C ILE A 364 -12.28 41.31 21.32
N GLU A 365 -13.14 40.94 22.27
CA GLU A 365 -13.96 41.88 23.02
C GLU A 365 -13.12 42.93 23.79
N ASP A 366 -12.01 42.48 24.43
CA ASP A 366 -11.12 43.38 25.15
C ASP A 366 -10.36 44.29 24.20
N LEU A 367 -9.88 43.79 23.06
CA LEU A 367 -9.24 44.60 22.01
C LEU A 367 -10.20 45.66 21.44
N GLU A 368 -11.49 45.32 21.32
CA GLU A 368 -12.52 46.26 20.88
C GLU A 368 -12.76 47.36 21.93
N LYS A 369 -12.95 46.98 23.21
CA LYS A 369 -13.09 47.92 24.36
C LYS A 369 -11.88 48.84 24.49
N ASP A 370 -10.70 48.34 24.19
CA ASP A 370 -9.43 49.09 24.30
C ASP A 370 -9.11 49.88 23.04
N ASN A 371 -10.02 49.95 22.07
CA ASN A 371 -9.84 50.59 20.79
C ASN A 371 -8.58 50.07 20.04
N ALA A 372 -8.21 48.84 20.27
CA ALA A 372 -7.06 48.19 19.60
C ALA A 372 -7.50 47.29 18.45
N LEU A 373 -8.76 46.86 18.36
CA LEU A 373 -9.31 46.14 17.22
C LEU A 373 -9.61 47.08 16.07
N VAL A 374 -9.11 46.74 14.86
CA VAL A 374 -9.39 47.48 13.61
C VAL A 374 -10.55 46.84 12.88
N HIS A 375 -10.45 45.52 12.66
CA HIS A 375 -11.44 44.77 11.88
C HIS A 375 -11.43 43.31 12.28
N LYS A 376 -12.53 42.61 12.02
CA LYS A 376 -12.68 41.15 12.20
C LYS A 376 -13.43 40.55 11.04
N LEU A 377 -12.93 39.37 10.55
CA LEU A 377 -13.58 38.63 9.46
C LEU A 377 -13.43 37.13 9.66
N LEU A 378 -14.31 36.34 9.02
CA LEU A 378 -14.22 34.90 9.01
C LEU A 378 -13.24 34.45 7.93
N PHE A 379 -12.22 33.73 8.33
CA PHE A 379 -11.19 33.22 7.45
C PHE A 379 -11.22 31.68 7.39
N THR A 380 -11.21 31.12 6.19
CA THR A 380 -11.24 29.66 5.97
C THR A 380 -9.86 29.19 5.56
N HIS A 381 -9.27 28.33 6.37
CA HIS A 381 -7.93 27.81 6.12
C HIS A 381 -7.80 26.33 6.51
N ASP A 382 -6.70 25.71 6.07
CA ASP A 382 -6.35 24.37 6.50
C ASP A 382 -5.78 24.41 7.92
N TYR A 383 -6.41 23.67 8.84
CA TYR A 383 -5.99 23.63 10.24
C TYR A 383 -5.52 22.22 10.66
N PRO A 384 -4.42 22.11 11.44
CA PRO A 384 -3.92 20.83 11.91
C PRO A 384 -4.82 20.24 12.99
N LEU A 385 -5.24 19.01 12.80
CA LEU A 385 -6.07 18.23 13.71
C LEU A 385 -5.33 16.99 14.22
N CYS A 386 -5.63 16.60 15.45
CA CYS A 386 -5.17 15.33 15.98
C CYS A 386 -5.81 14.17 15.22
N TRP A 387 -5.01 13.29 14.63
CA TRP A 387 -5.48 12.15 13.84
C TRP A 387 -6.44 11.21 14.61
N ARG A 388 -6.34 11.17 15.95
CA ARG A 388 -7.14 10.28 16.81
C ARG A 388 -8.44 10.90 17.28
N CYS A 389 -8.36 12.05 17.95
CA CYS A 389 -9.54 12.66 18.56
C CYS A 389 -10.15 13.79 17.73
N LYS A 390 -9.52 14.12 16.58
CA LYS A 390 -9.92 15.22 15.67
C LYS A 390 -9.98 16.60 16.33
N SER A 391 -9.43 16.75 17.54
CA SER A 391 -9.31 18.05 18.17
C SER A 391 -8.29 18.93 17.45
N PRO A 392 -8.52 20.24 17.32
CA PRO A 392 -7.54 21.18 16.83
C PRO A 392 -6.25 21.11 17.65
N LEU A 393 -5.12 21.10 16.96
CA LEU A 393 -3.81 21.10 17.59
C LEU A 393 -3.37 22.53 17.93
N LEU A 394 -2.58 22.65 18.98
CA LEU A 394 -1.93 23.89 19.35
C LEU A 394 -0.43 23.75 19.13
N MET A 395 0.23 24.82 18.71
CA MET A 395 1.69 24.88 18.68
C MET A 395 2.20 25.42 20.02
N LEU A 396 2.93 24.57 20.77
CA LEU A 396 3.38 24.91 22.14
C LEU A 396 4.85 24.56 22.34
N SER A 397 5.61 25.48 22.90
CA SER A 397 7.00 25.29 23.30
C SER A 397 7.08 24.77 24.75
N GLN A 398 6.87 23.48 24.91
CA GLN A 398 6.93 22.81 26.22
C GLN A 398 8.24 22.00 26.36
N PRO A 399 8.79 21.82 27.57
CA PRO A 399 9.95 20.96 27.78
C PRO A 399 9.68 19.54 27.32
N GLN A 400 10.53 19.03 26.43
CA GLN A 400 10.43 17.70 25.85
C GLN A 400 11.82 17.13 25.58
N TRP A 401 11.91 15.80 25.54
CA TRP A 401 13.09 15.10 25.11
C TRP A 401 13.10 14.96 23.58
N PHE A 402 14.22 15.30 22.98
CA PHE A 402 14.45 15.25 21.55
C PHE A 402 15.59 14.32 21.18
N LEU A 403 15.47 13.72 19.98
CA LEU A 403 16.59 13.17 19.24
C LEU A 403 17.07 14.22 18.22
N LYS A 404 18.37 14.52 18.24
CA LYS A 404 19.03 15.47 17.36
C LYS A 404 19.29 14.85 16.01
N ILE A 405 18.29 14.91 15.13
CA ILE A 405 18.35 14.29 13.81
C ILE A 405 19.20 15.10 12.84
N SER A 406 19.28 16.41 13.05
CA SER A 406 20.13 17.33 12.27
C SER A 406 21.58 16.84 12.15
N ASP A 407 22.14 16.22 13.19
CA ASP A 407 23.51 15.75 13.22
C ASP A 407 23.76 14.46 12.36
N ILE A 408 22.71 13.72 12.07
CA ILE A 408 22.77 12.47 11.28
C ILE A 408 22.11 12.56 9.91
N GLN A 409 21.49 13.70 9.56
CA GLN A 409 20.72 13.91 8.32
C GLN A 409 21.49 13.48 7.06
N ASN A 410 22.74 13.91 6.92
CA ASN A 410 23.57 13.56 5.76
C ASN A 410 23.84 12.07 5.64
N LYS A 411 23.91 11.34 6.76
CA LYS A 411 24.07 9.88 6.76
C LYS A 411 22.78 9.19 6.31
N LEU A 412 21.62 9.66 6.78
CA LEU A 412 20.31 9.18 6.36
C LEU A 412 20.09 9.34 4.85
N LEU A 413 20.48 10.48 4.27
CA LEU A 413 20.41 10.74 2.84
C LEU A 413 21.25 9.72 2.05
N LYS A 414 22.50 9.46 2.48
CA LYS A 414 23.38 8.46 1.85
C LYS A 414 22.81 7.03 1.94
N GLU A 415 22.21 6.66 3.05
CA GLU A 415 21.58 5.34 3.20
C GLU A 415 20.29 5.21 2.36
N ASN A 416 19.55 6.30 2.16
CA ASN A 416 18.41 6.34 1.25
C ASN A 416 18.82 6.07 -0.20
N GLU A 417 19.91 6.66 -0.69
CA GLU A 417 20.46 6.44 -2.04
C GLU A 417 20.84 4.97 -2.30
N LYS A 418 21.28 4.25 -1.27
CA LYS A 418 21.62 2.82 -1.35
C LYS A 418 20.43 1.89 -1.29
N THR A 419 19.25 2.40 -0.95
CA THR A 419 18.02 1.63 -0.81
C THR A 419 17.33 1.48 -2.15
N ASN A 420 16.93 0.26 -2.51
CA ASN A 420 16.18 0.02 -3.73
C ASN A 420 14.69 0.27 -3.50
N TRP A 421 14.19 1.40 -3.97
CA TRP A 421 12.78 1.78 -3.88
C TRP A 421 11.97 1.27 -5.09
N ILE A 422 10.84 0.64 -4.84
CA ILE A 422 9.92 0.13 -5.84
C ILE A 422 8.50 0.69 -5.55
N PRO A 423 7.98 1.61 -6.36
CA PRO A 423 8.60 2.20 -7.57
C PRO A 423 9.72 3.21 -7.25
N LYS A 424 10.63 3.38 -8.21
CA LYS A 424 11.87 4.18 -8.04
C LYS A 424 11.62 5.65 -7.64
N TRP A 425 10.52 6.27 -8.10
CA TRP A 425 10.19 7.65 -7.76
C TRP A 425 9.98 7.91 -6.25
N MET A 426 9.72 6.89 -5.47
CA MET A 426 9.58 6.99 -4.01
C MET A 426 10.89 7.36 -3.30
N GLU A 427 12.04 7.06 -3.90
CA GLU A 427 13.34 7.51 -3.38
C GLU A 427 13.41 9.03 -3.27
N GLN A 428 12.95 9.75 -4.30
CA GLN A 428 12.93 11.21 -4.30
C GLN A 428 11.98 11.78 -3.25
N ARG A 429 10.85 11.09 -3.03
CA ARG A 429 9.91 11.46 -1.98
C ARG A 429 10.52 11.30 -0.57
N MET A 430 11.24 10.21 -0.34
CA MET A 430 11.98 10.03 0.92
C MET A 430 13.12 11.03 1.06
N LYS A 431 13.85 11.31 -0.02
CA LYS A 431 14.90 12.32 -0.05
C LYS A 431 14.35 13.70 0.34
N ALA A 432 13.27 14.16 -0.29
CA ALA A 432 12.65 15.44 0.02
C ALA A 432 12.16 15.53 1.48
N TRP A 433 11.71 14.41 2.07
CA TRP A 433 11.37 14.34 3.48
C TRP A 433 12.62 14.50 4.37
N LEU A 434 13.70 13.76 4.06
CA LEU A 434 14.95 13.82 4.83
C LEU A 434 15.65 15.17 4.69
N ASP A 435 15.56 15.84 3.54
CA ASP A 435 16.12 17.19 3.33
C ASP A 435 15.47 18.24 4.26
N GLY A 436 14.19 18.06 4.60
CA GLY A 436 13.44 18.95 5.50
C GLY A 436 13.25 18.43 6.92
N ILE A 437 13.95 17.36 7.31
CA ILE A 437 13.74 16.74 8.62
C ILE A 437 14.23 17.62 9.76
N SER A 438 13.42 17.74 10.80
CA SER A 438 13.77 18.42 12.05
C SER A 438 14.03 17.42 13.17
N ASP A 439 14.58 17.89 14.30
CA ASP A 439 14.79 17.07 15.48
C ASP A 439 13.47 16.45 15.96
N TRP A 440 13.54 15.20 16.41
CA TRP A 440 12.36 14.40 16.73
C TRP A 440 11.98 14.50 18.21
N PRO A 441 10.79 15.04 18.58
CA PRO A 441 10.29 15.05 19.94
C PRO A 441 9.82 13.63 20.31
N ILE A 442 10.56 12.94 21.17
CA ILE A 442 10.36 11.52 21.49
C ILE A 442 9.62 11.27 22.79
N SER A 443 9.39 12.27 23.63
CA SER A 443 8.68 12.10 24.91
C SER A 443 7.19 12.36 24.78
N ARG A 444 6.38 11.55 25.47
CA ARG A 444 4.92 11.68 25.54
C ARG A 444 4.46 11.69 26.99
N LYS A 445 3.67 12.67 27.39
CA LYS A 445 3.07 12.78 28.73
C LYS A 445 1.83 11.89 28.86
N ARG A 446 2.01 10.60 28.58
CA ARG A 446 0.96 9.58 28.57
C ARG A 446 1.30 8.43 29.53
N TYR A 447 0.45 7.38 29.59
CA TYR A 447 0.58 6.28 30.54
C TYR A 447 0.98 4.97 29.90
N TRP A 448 0.34 4.58 28.78
CA TRP A 448 0.54 3.31 28.09
C TRP A 448 1.54 3.44 26.94
N GLY A 449 2.73 2.94 27.13
CA GLY A 449 3.84 2.98 26.19
C GLY A 449 5.15 2.59 26.85
N THR A 450 6.20 2.46 26.07
CA THR A 450 7.55 2.19 26.57
C THR A 450 8.01 3.36 27.45
N PRO A 451 8.30 3.15 28.73
CA PRO A 451 8.80 4.20 29.60
C PRO A 451 10.17 4.70 29.14
N LEU A 452 10.38 6.03 29.12
CA LEU A 452 11.70 6.58 28.86
C LEU A 452 12.69 6.09 29.91
N PRO A 453 13.83 5.48 29.50
CA PRO A 453 14.78 4.89 30.45
C PRO A 453 15.75 5.93 31.04
N ILE A 454 15.22 7.06 31.52
CA ILE A 454 16.00 8.17 32.07
C ILE A 454 15.70 8.32 33.55
N TRP A 455 16.73 8.26 34.39
CA TRP A 455 16.68 8.58 35.82
C TRP A 455 17.42 9.88 36.08
N ILE A 456 16.82 10.77 36.86
CA ILE A 456 17.37 12.09 37.20
C ILE A 456 17.35 12.27 38.70
N CYS A 457 18.39 12.90 39.24
CA CYS A 457 18.51 13.27 40.63
C CYS A 457 17.84 14.63 40.83
N ASP A 458 16.86 14.70 41.73
CA ASP A 458 16.14 15.97 42.06
C ASP A 458 17.05 17.01 42.74
N LYS A 459 18.29 16.64 43.15
CA LYS A 459 19.20 17.55 43.92
C LYS A 459 20.36 18.09 43.08
N CYS A 460 20.93 17.29 42.19
CA CYS A 460 22.12 17.68 41.42
C CYS A 460 21.94 17.53 39.90
N ASP A 461 20.72 17.26 39.45
CA ASP A 461 20.35 17.08 38.05
C ASP A 461 21.16 16.00 37.29
N GLU A 462 21.98 15.18 37.99
CA GLU A 462 22.68 14.07 37.37
C GLU A 462 21.69 13.17 36.63
N LYS A 463 21.96 12.91 35.35
CA LYS A 463 21.14 12.07 34.46
C LYS A 463 21.80 10.70 34.26
N LYS A 464 21.03 9.65 34.28
CA LYS A 464 21.46 8.29 33.94
C LYS A 464 20.48 7.63 32.98
N VAL A 465 20.96 7.17 31.82
CA VAL A 465 20.17 6.43 30.79
C VAL A 465 20.48 4.95 30.90
N ILE A 466 19.42 4.14 30.97
CA ILE A 466 19.50 2.69 31.19
C ILE A 466 19.19 1.96 29.88
N GLY A 467 20.02 0.96 29.51
CA GLY A 467 19.89 0.21 28.26
C GLY A 467 19.28 -1.20 28.43
N SER A 468 19.11 -1.69 29.68
CA SER A 468 18.50 -3.02 29.90
C SER A 468 17.96 -3.17 31.32
N VAL A 469 17.04 -4.11 31.49
CA VAL A 469 16.52 -4.46 32.82
C VAL A 469 17.65 -4.99 33.75
N LYS A 470 18.53 -5.81 33.20
CA LYS A 470 19.70 -6.32 33.95
C LYS A 470 20.59 -5.19 34.49
N GLU A 471 20.82 -4.15 33.71
CA GLU A 471 21.56 -2.96 34.15
C GLU A 471 20.79 -2.21 35.24
N LEU A 472 19.49 -2.02 35.06
CA LEU A 472 18.65 -1.36 36.06
C LEU A 472 18.64 -2.12 37.38
N GLU A 473 18.48 -3.44 37.37
CA GLU A 473 18.54 -4.30 38.56
C GLU A 473 19.90 -4.18 39.29
N LYS A 474 20.99 -4.20 38.53
CA LYS A 474 22.34 -4.04 39.08
C LYS A 474 22.55 -2.68 39.76
N LEU A 475 22.04 -1.61 39.16
CA LEU A 475 22.21 -0.25 39.72
C LEU A 475 21.27 0.05 40.87
N SER A 476 20.05 -0.44 40.83
CA SER A 476 19.04 -0.20 41.84
C SER A 476 19.08 -1.15 43.02
N GLY A 477 19.69 -2.34 42.84
CA GLY A 477 19.64 -3.44 43.82
C GLY A 477 18.27 -4.08 43.93
N GLN A 478 17.33 -3.78 43.03
CA GLN A 478 15.94 -4.25 43.07
C GLN A 478 15.64 -5.17 41.88
N LYS A 479 14.80 -6.17 42.08
CA LYS A 479 14.25 -7.00 40.98
C LYS A 479 13.13 -6.25 40.23
N VAL A 480 13.23 -6.20 38.90
CA VAL A 480 12.25 -5.55 38.01
C VAL A 480 11.39 -6.61 37.34
N LYS A 481 10.14 -6.74 37.80
CA LYS A 481 9.18 -7.73 37.25
C LYS A 481 8.31 -7.17 36.14
N GLU A 482 8.08 -5.88 36.09
CA GLU A 482 7.25 -5.18 35.13
C GLU A 482 7.94 -3.86 34.76
N VAL A 483 8.11 -3.66 33.48
CA VAL A 483 8.79 -2.47 32.90
C VAL A 483 7.83 -1.33 32.57
N HIS A 484 6.52 -1.57 32.61
CA HIS A 484 5.54 -0.52 32.39
C HIS A 484 5.25 0.28 33.64
N LYS A 485 4.66 1.46 33.44
CA LYS A 485 4.09 2.27 34.52
C LYS A 485 2.95 1.51 35.21
N PRO A 486 2.63 1.81 36.46
CA PRO A 486 3.40 2.63 37.39
C PRO A 486 4.55 1.87 38.07
N GLU A 487 4.75 0.59 37.78
CA GLU A 487 5.67 -0.27 38.52
C GLU A 487 7.13 0.16 38.32
N ILE A 488 7.52 0.51 37.07
CA ILE A 488 8.88 0.98 36.78
C ILE A 488 9.21 2.31 37.47
N ASP A 489 8.20 3.16 37.71
CA ASP A 489 8.39 4.48 38.35
C ASP A 489 8.79 4.37 39.83
N LYS A 490 8.58 3.21 40.46
CA LYS A 490 8.97 2.92 41.82
C LYS A 490 10.45 2.57 41.99
N VAL A 491 11.11 2.25 40.87
CA VAL A 491 12.53 1.84 40.91
C VAL A 491 13.41 3.09 40.96
N THR A 492 14.22 3.18 41.99
CA THR A 492 15.16 4.30 42.17
C THR A 492 16.61 3.81 42.08
N ILE A 493 17.51 4.68 41.65
CA ILE A 493 18.94 4.41 41.51
C ILE A 493 19.70 5.33 42.44
N PRO A 494 20.74 4.87 43.17
CA PRO A 494 21.60 5.74 43.93
C PRO A 494 22.30 6.78 43.07
N CYS A 495 22.35 8.03 43.52
CA CYS A 495 23.09 9.12 42.90
C CYS A 495 24.46 9.32 43.58
N SER A 496 25.43 9.82 42.82
CA SER A 496 26.75 10.17 43.34
C SER A 496 26.70 11.21 44.48
N CYS A 497 25.69 12.09 44.49
CA CYS A 497 25.50 13.09 45.57
C CYS A 497 24.85 12.54 46.84
N GLY A 498 24.65 11.22 46.95
CA GLY A 498 24.02 10.55 48.08
C GLY A 498 22.49 10.51 48.06
N ASN A 499 21.85 11.14 47.11
CA ASN A 499 20.40 11.06 46.92
C ASN A 499 19.98 9.89 46.02
N LYS A 500 18.68 9.77 45.78
CA LYS A 500 18.11 8.80 44.86
C LYS A 500 17.68 9.49 43.55
N MET A 501 18.03 8.85 42.44
CA MET A 501 17.50 9.24 41.14
C MET A 501 16.14 8.59 40.94
N LYS A 502 15.20 9.35 40.40
CA LYS A 502 13.88 8.88 40.03
C LYS A 502 13.74 8.88 38.49
N ARG A 503 12.97 7.93 38.00
CA ARG A 503 12.64 7.92 36.57
C ARG A 503 11.77 9.13 36.21
N ILE A 504 12.01 9.73 35.03
CA ILE A 504 11.13 10.75 34.49
C ILE A 504 9.76 10.16 34.13
N ASN A 505 8.70 10.97 34.15
CA ASN A 505 7.33 10.46 34.11
C ASN A 505 6.78 10.13 32.73
N GLU A 506 7.52 10.44 31.69
CA GLU A 506 7.13 10.29 30.29
C GLU A 506 7.27 8.84 29.78
N VAL A 507 6.54 8.55 28.70
CA VAL A 507 6.72 7.38 27.84
C VAL A 507 7.25 7.79 26.48
N LEU A 508 7.83 6.87 25.72
CA LEU A 508 8.35 7.11 24.38
C LEU A 508 7.23 7.32 23.37
N ASP A 509 7.56 8.02 22.31
CA ASP A 509 6.82 8.02 21.08
C ASP A 509 6.74 6.59 20.52
N VAL A 510 5.55 6.13 20.21
CA VAL A 510 5.30 4.77 19.67
C VAL A 510 6.02 4.50 18.34
N TRP A 511 6.38 5.53 17.59
CA TRP A 511 7.19 5.40 16.39
C TRP A 511 8.65 5.04 16.69
N PHE A 512 9.12 5.33 17.88
CA PHE A 512 10.39 4.79 18.36
C PHE A 512 10.27 3.28 18.64
N ASP A 513 9.17 2.86 19.26
CA ASP A 513 8.92 1.44 19.53
C ASP A 513 8.94 0.62 18.23
N SER A 514 8.14 1.00 17.24
CA SER A 514 8.09 0.31 15.95
C SER A 514 9.37 0.48 15.12
N GLY A 515 10.12 1.54 15.32
CA GLY A 515 11.34 1.86 14.58
C GLY A 515 12.51 0.90 14.83
N VAL A 516 12.52 0.16 15.93
CA VAL A 516 13.54 -0.86 16.24
C VAL A 516 13.17 -2.26 15.76
N SER A 517 12.00 -2.43 15.16
CA SER A 517 11.42 -3.73 14.87
C SER A 517 12.27 -4.63 13.96
N SER A 518 13.10 -4.07 13.05
CA SER A 518 13.89 -4.89 12.13
C SER A 518 14.96 -5.75 12.83
N TRP A 519 15.40 -5.37 14.04
CA TRP A 519 16.32 -6.18 14.86
C TRP A 519 15.66 -6.72 16.11
N ALA A 520 14.61 -6.06 16.62
CA ALA A 520 13.84 -6.58 17.74
C ALA A 520 13.09 -7.86 17.38
N ALA A 521 12.52 -7.95 16.16
CA ALA A 521 11.89 -9.17 15.66
C ALA A 521 12.85 -10.37 15.57
N LEU A 522 14.15 -10.10 15.42
CA LEU A 522 15.23 -11.09 15.40
C LEU A 522 15.77 -11.40 16.80
N GLU A 523 15.11 -10.95 17.86
CA GLU A 523 15.48 -11.14 19.28
C GLU A 523 16.91 -10.68 19.61
N TYR A 524 17.38 -9.56 19.02
CA TYR A 524 18.74 -9.03 19.11
C TYR A 524 19.30 -8.99 20.54
N MET A 525 18.47 -8.65 21.54
CA MET A 525 18.89 -8.57 22.95
C MET A 525 18.98 -9.93 23.64
N LYS A 526 18.38 -10.99 23.09
CA LYS A 526 18.43 -12.34 23.65
C LYS A 526 19.67 -13.09 23.17
N ASP A 527 19.82 -13.22 21.86
CA ASP A 527 21.01 -13.74 21.21
C ASP A 527 21.11 -13.15 19.80
N LYS A 528 22.31 -13.03 19.26
CA LYS A 528 22.53 -12.41 17.95
C LYS A 528 22.46 -13.36 16.78
N THR A 529 22.20 -14.64 16.99
CA THR A 529 22.26 -15.67 15.95
C THR A 529 21.32 -15.36 14.77
N GLN A 530 20.07 -15.02 15.06
CA GLN A 530 19.10 -14.65 14.01
C GLN A 530 19.44 -13.30 13.37
N PHE A 531 19.90 -12.34 14.17
CA PHE A 531 20.34 -11.05 13.70
C PHE A 531 21.50 -11.17 12.72
N ASP A 532 22.56 -11.86 13.09
CA ASP A 532 23.74 -12.05 12.25
C ASP A 532 23.42 -12.82 10.95
N LYS A 533 22.44 -13.73 11.02
CA LYS A 533 21.99 -14.51 9.87
C LYS A 533 21.11 -13.69 8.92
N PHE A 534 20.18 -12.88 9.40
CA PHE A 534 19.10 -12.31 8.59
C PHE A 534 19.20 -10.80 8.38
N TRP A 535 19.73 -10.02 9.34
CA TRP A 535 19.77 -8.57 9.21
C TRP A 535 20.83 -8.08 8.20
N PRO A 536 20.61 -7.02 7.41
CA PRO A 536 19.35 -6.25 7.27
C PRO A 536 18.26 -7.01 6.51
N ALA A 537 17.02 -6.52 6.59
CA ALA A 537 15.90 -7.12 5.90
C ALA A 537 16.08 -7.06 4.37
N ASN A 538 15.72 -8.15 3.68
CA ASN A 538 15.77 -8.18 2.21
C ASN A 538 14.64 -7.37 1.60
N LEU A 539 13.46 -7.38 2.24
CA LEU A 539 12.30 -6.63 1.77
C LEU A 539 11.51 -6.04 2.95
N ASN A 540 11.13 -4.80 2.78
CA ASN A 540 10.14 -4.11 3.58
C ASN A 540 9.00 -3.65 2.65
N LEU A 541 7.74 -3.84 3.03
CA LEU A 541 6.59 -3.56 2.18
C LEU A 541 5.50 -2.86 2.98
N GLU A 542 5.16 -1.62 2.62
CA GLU A 542 4.11 -0.84 3.28
C GLU A 542 3.47 0.20 2.35
N GLY A 543 2.49 0.94 2.87
CA GLY A 543 1.85 2.04 2.18
C GLY A 543 2.76 3.26 2.02
N LYS A 544 2.49 4.07 1.00
CA LYS A 544 3.28 5.28 0.66
C LYS A 544 3.34 6.34 1.77
N ASP A 545 2.43 6.30 2.73
CA ASP A 545 2.39 7.19 3.91
C ASP A 545 3.56 6.92 4.88
N GLN A 546 4.16 5.73 4.83
CA GLN A 546 5.23 5.31 5.74
C GLN A 546 6.59 6.02 5.48
N VAL A 547 6.70 6.82 4.43
CA VAL A 547 7.82 7.76 4.25
C VAL A 547 7.98 8.71 5.45
N ARG A 548 6.85 9.17 6.00
CA ARG A 548 6.83 10.06 7.17
C ARG A 548 6.60 9.32 8.48
N GLY A 549 6.40 8.00 8.43
CA GLY A 549 6.08 7.13 9.56
C GLY A 549 7.18 6.12 9.83
N TRP A 550 6.84 4.85 9.68
CA TRP A 550 7.66 3.73 10.08
C TRP A 550 9.02 3.65 9.36
N TRP A 551 9.09 3.94 8.07
CA TRP A 551 10.39 3.96 7.36
C TRP A 551 11.32 5.05 7.90
N ASN A 552 10.77 6.24 8.17
CA ASN A 552 11.55 7.33 8.76
C ASN A 552 12.15 6.93 10.10
N SER A 553 11.34 6.38 11.02
CA SER A 553 11.83 5.96 12.34
C SER A 553 12.83 4.82 12.25
N GLN A 554 12.62 3.83 11.37
CA GLN A 554 13.58 2.75 11.13
C GLN A 554 14.92 3.25 10.59
N PHE A 555 14.92 4.15 9.62
CA PHE A 555 16.17 4.76 9.10
C PHE A 555 16.94 5.47 10.20
N ILE A 556 16.25 6.32 10.97
CA ILE A 556 16.86 7.08 12.07
C ILE A 556 17.47 6.14 13.10
N LEU A 557 16.69 5.20 13.63
CA LEU A 557 17.13 4.36 14.74
C LEU A 557 18.17 3.33 14.32
N SER A 558 18.11 2.83 13.09
CA SER A 558 19.12 1.94 12.53
C SER A 558 20.45 2.67 12.29
N GLU A 559 20.40 3.92 11.80
CA GLU A 559 21.60 4.76 11.67
C GLU A 559 22.23 5.04 13.04
N ILE A 560 21.40 5.36 14.03
CA ILE A 560 21.88 5.57 15.41
C ILE A 560 22.51 4.29 15.96
N LYS A 561 21.88 3.14 15.79
CA LYS A 561 22.33 1.89 16.40
C LYS A 561 23.49 1.23 15.66
N PHE A 562 23.42 1.16 14.34
CA PHE A 562 24.32 0.36 13.50
C PHE A 562 25.10 1.17 12.44
N GLY A 563 24.77 2.44 12.21
CA GLY A 563 25.36 3.26 11.14
C GLY A 563 25.02 2.74 9.73
N LYS A 564 23.86 2.10 9.56
CA LYS A 564 23.47 1.42 8.33
C LYS A 564 21.94 1.34 8.20
N ARG A 565 21.45 1.30 6.94
CA ARG A 565 20.03 1.09 6.66
C ARG A 565 19.52 -0.27 7.15
N PRO A 566 18.25 -0.38 7.58
CA PRO A 566 17.69 -1.61 8.15
C PRO A 566 17.16 -2.60 7.10
N PHE A 567 17.10 -2.21 5.82
CA PHE A 567 16.56 -3.02 4.71
C PHE A 567 17.23 -2.68 3.38
N ASP A 568 17.21 -3.64 2.43
CA ASP A 568 17.79 -3.49 1.09
C ASP A 568 16.76 -2.98 0.08
N ASN A 569 15.53 -3.51 0.13
CA ASN A 569 14.46 -3.16 -0.80
C ASN A 569 13.22 -2.68 -0.05
N ILE A 570 12.57 -1.65 -0.61
CA ILE A 570 11.26 -1.19 -0.16
C ILE A 570 10.27 -1.31 -1.32
N LEU A 571 9.24 -2.12 -1.13
CA LEU A 571 8.10 -2.18 -2.04
C LEU A 571 6.96 -1.33 -1.46
N VAL A 572 6.49 -0.38 -2.26
CA VAL A 572 5.48 0.58 -1.83
C VAL A 572 4.15 0.28 -2.52
N HIS A 573 3.09 0.15 -1.74
CA HIS A 573 1.74 0.11 -2.29
C HIS A 573 0.99 1.43 -2.08
N GLY A 574 0.02 1.71 -2.95
CA GLY A 574 -0.91 2.82 -2.81
C GLY A 574 -1.99 2.55 -1.76
N MET A 575 -2.86 3.53 -1.56
CA MET A 575 -4.02 3.41 -0.67
C MET A 575 -5.21 2.83 -1.44
N VAL A 576 -5.99 1.99 -0.76
CA VAL A 576 -7.28 1.51 -1.29
C VAL A 576 -8.33 2.57 -1.02
N LEU A 577 -8.93 3.08 -2.09
CA LEU A 577 -9.98 4.10 -2.05
C LEU A 577 -11.34 3.46 -2.36
N ASP A 578 -12.42 4.10 -1.94
CA ASP A 578 -13.76 3.73 -2.36
C ASP A 578 -14.04 4.09 -3.83
N MET A 579 -15.23 3.75 -4.33
CA MET A 579 -15.63 4.09 -5.70
C MET A 579 -15.68 5.60 -5.97
N GLY A 580 -15.86 6.41 -4.93
CA GLY A 580 -15.84 7.87 -4.97
C GLY A 580 -14.43 8.49 -4.89
N LYS A 581 -13.38 7.66 -4.96
CA LYS A 581 -11.96 8.07 -4.78
C LYS A 581 -11.65 8.69 -3.41
N LYS A 582 -12.46 8.38 -2.38
CA LYS A 582 -12.20 8.78 -1.00
C LYS A 582 -11.52 7.66 -0.23
N LYS A 583 -10.71 8.02 0.75
CA LYS A 583 -10.10 7.06 1.67
C LYS A 583 -11.19 6.29 2.41
N MET A 584 -11.12 4.97 2.43
CA MET A 584 -12.05 4.15 3.20
C MET A 584 -11.88 4.41 4.70
N SER A 585 -12.99 4.71 5.38
CA SER A 585 -13.00 4.99 6.82
C SER A 585 -14.23 4.39 7.47
N LYS A 586 -14.03 3.74 8.63
CA LYS A 586 -15.15 3.19 9.42
C LYS A 586 -16.13 4.26 9.89
N SER A 587 -15.67 5.50 10.07
CA SER A 587 -16.51 6.62 10.48
C SER A 587 -17.42 7.12 9.35
N GLU A 588 -17.05 6.91 8.09
CA GLU A 588 -17.84 7.30 6.92
C GLU A 588 -18.71 6.16 6.37
N GLY A 589 -18.57 4.95 6.93
CA GLY A 589 -19.36 3.79 6.53
C GLY A 589 -19.05 3.25 5.13
N ASN A 590 -17.93 3.68 4.52
CA ASN A 590 -17.53 3.29 3.15
C ASN A 590 -16.48 2.17 3.10
N VAL A 591 -16.28 1.45 4.22
CA VAL A 591 -15.29 0.37 4.30
C VAL A 591 -15.86 -0.91 3.74
N VAL A 592 -15.20 -1.47 2.74
CA VAL A 592 -15.43 -2.84 2.27
C VAL A 592 -14.55 -3.79 3.11
N ALA A 593 -15.17 -4.77 3.76
CA ALA A 593 -14.43 -5.79 4.51
C ALA A 593 -13.86 -6.85 3.55
N PRO A 594 -12.63 -7.38 3.79
CA PRO A 594 -12.08 -8.47 2.98
C PRO A 594 -13.00 -9.71 2.94
N SER A 595 -13.65 -10.03 4.04
CA SER A 595 -14.60 -11.14 4.15
C SER A 595 -15.79 -11.03 3.18
N THR A 596 -16.29 -9.82 2.93
CA THR A 596 -17.37 -9.57 1.96
C THR A 596 -16.93 -9.93 0.54
N VAL A 597 -15.72 -9.55 0.16
CA VAL A 597 -15.17 -9.87 -1.18
C VAL A 597 -14.91 -11.36 -1.31
N ILE A 598 -14.35 -11.99 -0.27
CA ILE A 598 -14.08 -13.43 -0.26
C ILE A 598 -15.37 -14.24 -0.40
N SER A 599 -16.44 -13.88 0.33
CA SER A 599 -17.73 -14.58 0.25
C SER A 599 -18.41 -14.43 -1.12
N GLN A 600 -18.16 -13.32 -1.82
CA GLN A 600 -18.75 -13.04 -3.13
C GLN A 600 -17.96 -13.67 -4.29
N TYR A 601 -16.64 -13.74 -4.16
CA TYR A 601 -15.75 -14.22 -5.22
C TYR A 601 -14.91 -15.40 -4.76
N SER A 602 -13.76 -15.17 -4.15
CA SER A 602 -12.87 -16.11 -3.47
C SER A 602 -11.64 -15.38 -2.91
N ARG A 603 -10.80 -16.08 -2.14
CA ARG A 603 -9.51 -15.57 -1.64
C ARG A 603 -8.54 -15.32 -2.78
N ASP A 604 -8.40 -16.24 -3.71
CA ASP A 604 -7.51 -16.10 -4.85
C ASP A 604 -7.88 -14.95 -5.77
N PHE A 605 -9.18 -14.65 -5.93
CA PHE A 605 -9.61 -13.49 -6.69
C PHE A 605 -9.11 -12.19 -6.06
N LEU A 606 -9.23 -12.06 -4.74
CA LEU A 606 -8.75 -10.88 -4.01
C LEU A 606 -7.23 -10.76 -4.10
N ARG A 607 -6.51 -11.87 -3.95
CA ARG A 607 -5.04 -11.95 -4.04
C ARG A 607 -4.56 -11.56 -5.44
N TYR A 608 -5.16 -12.13 -6.46
CA TYR A 608 -4.83 -11.84 -7.87
C TYR A 608 -5.13 -10.38 -8.24
N TYR A 609 -6.26 -9.86 -7.76
CA TYR A 609 -6.62 -8.46 -7.95
C TYR A 609 -5.55 -7.54 -7.37
N PHE A 610 -5.15 -7.75 -6.12
CA PHE A 610 -4.11 -6.94 -5.50
C PHE A 610 -2.76 -7.06 -6.20
N ALA A 611 -2.37 -8.26 -6.64
CA ALA A 611 -1.15 -8.44 -7.41
C ALA A 611 -1.17 -7.65 -8.72
N LYS A 612 -2.32 -7.63 -9.42
CA LYS A 612 -2.48 -6.97 -10.72
C LYS A 612 -2.40 -5.45 -10.65
N ILE A 613 -2.90 -4.85 -9.57
CA ILE A 613 -3.05 -3.38 -9.47
C ILE A 613 -1.97 -2.69 -8.65
N SER A 614 -1.14 -3.41 -7.90
CA SER A 614 -0.17 -2.85 -6.95
C SER A 614 1.03 -2.19 -7.64
N LYS A 615 0.84 -0.96 -8.13
CA LYS A 615 1.87 -0.16 -8.83
C LYS A 615 2.44 1.00 -7.98
N GLY A 616 2.13 1.05 -6.68
CA GLY A 616 2.53 2.14 -5.78
C GLY A 616 1.62 3.36 -5.80
N GLU A 617 0.62 3.40 -6.69
CA GLU A 617 -0.38 4.46 -6.78
C GLU A 617 -1.67 4.08 -6.05
N ASP A 618 -2.45 5.10 -5.64
CA ASP A 618 -3.77 4.88 -5.07
C ASP A 618 -4.73 4.35 -6.13
N PHE A 619 -5.61 3.46 -5.73
CA PHE A 619 -6.60 2.89 -6.64
C PHE A 619 -7.96 2.75 -5.96
N SER A 620 -9.01 2.89 -6.77
CA SER A 620 -10.37 2.60 -6.32
C SER A 620 -10.69 1.13 -6.56
N PHE A 621 -11.36 0.52 -5.59
CA PHE A 621 -11.85 -0.85 -5.70
C PHE A 621 -12.91 -0.95 -6.81
N GLN A 622 -12.70 -1.83 -7.82
CA GLN A 622 -13.58 -1.95 -8.98
C GLN A 622 -13.98 -3.41 -9.23
N ASP A 623 -15.27 -3.67 -9.22
CA ASP A 623 -15.86 -4.99 -9.49
C ASP A 623 -15.60 -5.52 -10.91
N ARG A 624 -15.39 -4.63 -11.87
CA ARG A 624 -15.15 -5.00 -13.27
C ARG A 624 -13.91 -5.87 -13.46
N GLU A 625 -12.86 -5.61 -12.70
CA GLU A 625 -11.60 -6.36 -12.80
C GLU A 625 -11.77 -7.83 -12.39
N PHE A 626 -12.69 -8.14 -11.48
CA PHE A 626 -12.96 -9.51 -11.06
C PHE A 626 -13.54 -10.38 -12.17
N LYS A 627 -14.26 -9.80 -13.14
CA LYS A 627 -14.76 -10.53 -14.31
C LYS A 627 -13.63 -11.04 -15.19
N GLU A 628 -12.58 -10.24 -15.38
CA GLU A 628 -11.41 -10.66 -16.16
C GLU A 628 -10.59 -11.72 -15.42
N ILE A 629 -10.40 -11.57 -14.11
CA ILE A 629 -9.71 -12.56 -13.27
C ILE A 629 -10.45 -13.92 -13.32
N ARG A 630 -11.78 -13.89 -13.31
CA ARG A 630 -12.60 -15.12 -13.45
C ARG A 630 -12.28 -15.85 -14.74
N LYS A 631 -12.08 -15.15 -15.87
CA LYS A 631 -11.73 -15.78 -17.15
C LYS A 631 -10.38 -16.50 -17.07
N THR A 632 -9.38 -15.88 -16.44
CA THR A 632 -8.06 -16.50 -16.23
C THR A 632 -8.17 -17.80 -15.44
N PHE A 633 -8.86 -17.79 -14.31
CA PHE A 633 -9.00 -19.01 -13.47
C PHE A 633 -9.86 -20.10 -14.11
N MET A 634 -10.94 -19.72 -14.79
CA MET A 634 -11.71 -20.68 -15.59
C MET A 634 -10.86 -21.30 -16.71
N MET A 635 -10.01 -20.51 -17.36
CA MET A 635 -9.12 -21.01 -18.39
C MET A 635 -8.11 -22.01 -17.81
N LEU A 636 -7.49 -21.68 -16.68
CA LEU A 636 -6.54 -22.56 -16.00
C LEU A 636 -7.19 -23.91 -15.63
N SER A 637 -8.40 -23.88 -15.05
CA SER A 637 -9.15 -25.08 -14.69
C SER A 637 -9.56 -25.90 -15.93
N ASN A 638 -10.00 -25.23 -17.01
CA ASN A 638 -10.36 -25.90 -18.25
C ASN A 638 -9.16 -26.58 -18.92
N VAL A 639 -7.99 -25.92 -18.91
CA VAL A 639 -6.75 -26.51 -19.45
C VAL A 639 -6.34 -27.71 -18.60
N ALA A 640 -6.39 -27.62 -17.27
CA ALA A 640 -6.10 -28.74 -16.38
C ALA A 640 -7.03 -29.93 -16.66
N LYS A 641 -8.34 -29.70 -16.75
CA LYS A 641 -9.31 -30.72 -17.11
C LYS A 641 -9.09 -31.33 -18.50
N PHE A 642 -8.70 -30.52 -19.48
CA PHE A 642 -8.39 -31.01 -20.82
C PHE A 642 -7.16 -31.93 -20.77
N VAL A 643 -6.11 -31.54 -20.11
CA VAL A 643 -4.87 -32.33 -20.01
C VAL A 643 -5.09 -33.63 -19.25
N SER A 644 -5.91 -33.63 -18.18
CA SER A 644 -6.23 -34.86 -17.41
C SER A 644 -7.04 -35.88 -18.17
N GLN A 645 -7.64 -35.53 -19.29
CA GLN A 645 -8.47 -36.44 -20.13
C GLN A 645 -7.67 -37.03 -21.31
N LEU A 646 -6.39 -36.70 -21.47
CA LEU A 646 -5.55 -37.19 -22.56
C LEU A 646 -5.09 -38.62 -22.29
N GLU A 647 -5.11 -39.44 -23.35
CA GLU A 647 -4.63 -40.80 -23.33
C GLU A 647 -3.13 -40.87 -23.69
N ASP A 648 -2.49 -41.96 -23.25
CA ASP A 648 -1.09 -42.20 -23.63
C ASP A 648 -1.00 -42.62 -25.09
N SER A 649 -0.17 -41.94 -25.88
CA SER A 649 0.04 -42.24 -27.26
C SER A 649 1.51 -42.04 -27.66
N GLU A 650 1.88 -42.49 -28.86
CA GLU A 650 3.21 -42.25 -29.39
C GLU A 650 3.45 -40.74 -29.54
N GLN A 651 4.49 -40.25 -28.88
CA GLN A 651 4.80 -38.82 -28.84
C GLN A 651 5.48 -38.38 -30.15
N LYS A 652 4.89 -37.42 -30.84
CA LYS A 652 5.44 -36.83 -32.05
C LYS A 652 5.73 -35.35 -31.83
N LYS A 653 6.92 -34.91 -32.24
CA LYS A 653 7.35 -33.51 -32.12
C LYS A 653 7.14 -32.77 -33.42
N ALA A 654 6.43 -31.64 -33.36
CA ALA A 654 6.21 -30.74 -34.47
C ALA A 654 6.78 -29.33 -34.18
N ILE A 655 6.69 -28.44 -35.13
CA ILE A 655 7.28 -27.10 -35.04
C ILE A 655 6.55 -26.23 -34.00
N GLU A 656 5.23 -26.39 -33.86
CA GLU A 656 4.42 -25.72 -32.84
C GLU A 656 4.77 -26.16 -31.42
N ASP A 657 5.26 -27.39 -31.24
CA ASP A 657 5.71 -27.90 -29.92
C ASP A 657 7.01 -27.21 -29.51
N LYS A 658 7.90 -26.96 -30.45
CA LYS A 658 9.12 -26.18 -30.22
C LYS A 658 8.78 -24.73 -29.90
N TRP A 659 7.83 -24.17 -30.61
CA TRP A 659 7.36 -22.81 -30.36
C TRP A 659 6.77 -22.64 -28.97
N ILE A 660 5.83 -23.49 -28.57
CA ILE A 660 5.21 -23.33 -27.22
C ILE A 660 6.22 -23.58 -26.11
N LEU A 661 7.17 -24.49 -26.28
CA LEU A 661 8.26 -24.67 -25.32
C LEU A 661 9.18 -23.45 -25.27
N SER A 662 9.47 -22.78 -26.39
CA SER A 662 10.18 -21.51 -26.38
C SER A 662 9.43 -20.45 -25.58
N ARG A 663 8.15 -20.26 -25.87
CA ARG A 663 7.27 -19.33 -25.15
C ARG A 663 7.21 -19.64 -23.65
N TYR A 664 7.07 -20.92 -23.28
CA TYR A 664 7.01 -21.37 -21.91
C TYR A 664 8.31 -21.07 -21.15
N HIS A 665 9.46 -21.43 -21.70
CA HIS A 665 10.74 -21.15 -21.04
C HIS A 665 11.05 -19.63 -20.94
N LYS A 666 10.66 -18.85 -21.92
CA LYS A 666 10.73 -17.40 -21.85
C LYS A 666 9.82 -16.85 -20.75
N THR A 667 8.61 -17.35 -20.62
CA THR A 667 7.68 -16.98 -19.55
C THR A 667 8.22 -17.34 -18.17
N ILE A 668 8.80 -18.54 -17.99
CA ILE A 668 9.45 -18.92 -16.72
C ILE A 668 10.52 -17.89 -16.34
N LYS A 669 11.39 -17.53 -17.29
CA LYS A 669 12.46 -16.56 -17.06
C LYS A 669 11.91 -15.20 -16.63
N GLU A 670 11.01 -14.65 -17.43
CA GLU A 670 10.46 -13.30 -17.21
C GLU A 670 9.61 -13.21 -15.93
N VAL A 671 8.81 -14.23 -15.62
CA VAL A 671 8.02 -14.32 -14.38
C VAL A 671 8.92 -14.43 -13.17
N THR A 672 9.95 -15.28 -13.22
CA THR A 672 10.90 -15.43 -12.10
C THR A 672 11.66 -14.13 -11.84
N GLU A 673 12.12 -13.46 -12.89
CA GLU A 673 12.77 -12.15 -12.79
C GLU A 673 11.82 -11.10 -12.20
N SER A 674 10.54 -11.11 -12.60
CA SER A 674 9.53 -10.18 -12.10
C SER A 674 9.20 -10.43 -10.63
N TYR A 675 9.14 -11.68 -10.17
CA TYR A 675 9.02 -12.01 -8.74
C TYR A 675 10.23 -11.49 -7.94
N ASN A 676 11.45 -11.66 -8.47
CA ASN A 676 12.67 -11.19 -7.81
C ASN A 676 12.78 -9.65 -7.76
N LYS A 677 12.12 -8.95 -8.68
CA LYS A 677 11.98 -7.49 -8.70
C LYS A 677 10.73 -7.01 -7.96
N PHE A 678 9.96 -7.90 -7.36
CA PHE A 678 8.69 -7.63 -6.69
C PHE A 678 7.66 -6.89 -7.57
N ASN A 679 7.72 -7.11 -8.89
CA ASN A 679 6.81 -6.52 -9.87
C ASN A 679 5.62 -7.45 -10.14
N PHE A 680 4.71 -7.57 -9.19
CA PHE A 680 3.56 -8.47 -9.27
C PHE A 680 2.59 -8.14 -10.42
N PRO A 681 2.32 -6.87 -10.78
CA PRO A 681 1.54 -6.55 -11.96
C PRO A 681 2.11 -7.14 -13.26
N GLU A 682 3.42 -7.15 -13.40
CA GLU A 682 4.09 -7.76 -14.55
C GLU A 682 3.99 -9.28 -14.53
N VAL A 683 4.10 -9.89 -13.34
CA VAL A 683 3.87 -11.34 -13.18
C VAL A 683 2.49 -11.73 -13.68
N THR A 684 1.43 -11.04 -13.22
CA THR A 684 0.06 -11.34 -13.65
C THR A 684 -0.12 -11.13 -15.15
N ARG A 685 0.45 -10.08 -15.72
CA ARG A 685 0.39 -9.80 -17.16
C ARG A 685 1.05 -10.91 -17.99
N LEU A 686 2.23 -11.37 -17.58
CA LEU A 686 2.96 -12.44 -18.26
C LEU A 686 2.22 -13.76 -18.19
N LEU A 687 1.68 -14.12 -17.00
CA LEU A 687 0.93 -15.33 -16.78
C LEU A 687 -0.39 -15.33 -17.57
N ASP A 688 -1.15 -14.22 -17.53
CA ASP A 688 -2.39 -14.06 -18.30
C ASP A 688 -2.11 -14.23 -19.82
N ASN A 689 -1.06 -13.55 -20.33
CA ASN A 689 -0.73 -13.62 -21.75
C ASN A 689 -0.35 -15.04 -22.16
N PHE A 690 0.53 -15.69 -21.40
CA PHE A 690 0.94 -17.06 -21.72
C PHE A 690 -0.22 -18.04 -21.64
N LEU A 691 -0.97 -18.07 -20.53
CA LEU A 691 -2.07 -19.01 -20.34
C LEU A 691 -3.17 -18.83 -21.38
N VAL A 692 -3.61 -17.60 -21.62
CA VAL A 692 -4.78 -17.31 -22.43
C VAL A 692 -4.42 -17.31 -23.92
N ASN A 693 -3.38 -16.59 -24.32
CA ASN A 693 -3.08 -16.37 -25.72
C ASN A 693 -2.18 -17.48 -26.28
N ASP A 694 -1.04 -17.73 -25.64
CA ASP A 694 -0.06 -18.67 -26.19
C ASP A 694 -0.52 -20.13 -25.99
N PHE A 695 -0.86 -20.51 -24.75
CA PHE A 695 -1.13 -21.91 -24.41
C PHE A 695 -2.54 -22.34 -24.82
N SER A 696 -3.59 -21.68 -24.32
CA SER A 696 -4.95 -22.13 -24.54
C SER A 696 -5.49 -21.80 -25.94
N ARG A 697 -5.44 -20.53 -26.36
CA ARG A 697 -6.06 -20.10 -27.62
C ARG A 697 -5.24 -20.40 -28.85
N THR A 698 -3.93 -20.55 -28.72
CA THR A 698 -3.06 -20.84 -29.85
C THR A 698 -2.64 -22.29 -29.88
N TYR A 699 -1.80 -22.72 -28.94
CA TYR A 699 -1.21 -24.05 -29.00
C TYR A 699 -2.25 -25.17 -28.91
N ILE A 700 -3.11 -25.16 -27.88
CA ILE A 700 -4.16 -26.21 -27.74
C ILE A 700 -5.09 -26.24 -28.94
N GLN A 701 -5.37 -25.09 -29.59
CA GLN A 701 -6.19 -25.08 -30.82
C GLN A 701 -5.46 -25.70 -32.01
N ILE A 702 -4.15 -25.47 -32.17
CA ILE A 702 -3.36 -26.03 -33.27
C ILE A 702 -3.25 -27.54 -33.14
N ILE A 703 -2.98 -28.03 -31.91
CA ILE A 703 -2.72 -29.45 -31.67
C ILE A 703 -3.95 -30.30 -31.43
N ARG A 704 -5.17 -29.71 -31.47
CA ARG A 704 -6.40 -30.33 -31.00
C ARG A 704 -6.67 -31.73 -31.51
N ASP A 705 -6.36 -31.98 -32.78
CA ASP A 705 -6.60 -33.29 -33.42
C ASP A 705 -5.48 -34.32 -33.14
N ARG A 706 -4.34 -33.89 -32.53
CA ARG A 706 -3.21 -34.74 -32.09
C ARG A 706 -2.82 -34.52 -30.63
N ALA A 707 -3.75 -34.07 -29.79
CA ALA A 707 -3.47 -33.70 -28.41
C ALA A 707 -2.86 -34.85 -27.58
N ASP A 708 -3.31 -36.06 -27.78
CA ASP A 708 -2.77 -37.26 -27.11
C ASP A 708 -1.29 -37.47 -27.44
N GLU A 709 -0.84 -37.13 -28.69
CA GLU A 709 0.54 -37.23 -29.12
C GLU A 709 1.46 -36.17 -28.46
N THR A 710 0.89 -35.19 -27.75
CA THR A 710 1.60 -34.08 -27.10
C THR A 710 1.41 -34.07 -25.58
N LYS A 711 0.83 -35.10 -25.00
CA LYS A 711 0.46 -35.17 -23.57
C LYS A 711 1.58 -34.77 -22.65
N ASN A 712 2.81 -35.29 -22.88
CA ASN A 712 3.96 -34.96 -22.02
C ASN A 712 4.34 -33.47 -22.03
N ILE A 713 4.20 -32.82 -23.19
CA ILE A 713 4.47 -31.38 -23.34
C ILE A 713 3.40 -30.58 -22.60
N LEU A 714 2.14 -30.98 -22.74
CA LEU A 714 1.00 -30.33 -22.10
C LEU A 714 1.08 -30.47 -20.58
N GLU A 715 1.46 -31.64 -20.06
CA GLU A 715 1.68 -31.88 -18.63
C GLU A 715 2.86 -31.04 -18.09
N GLU A 716 4.03 -31.03 -18.78
CA GLU A 716 5.18 -30.22 -18.42
C GLU A 716 4.79 -28.75 -18.28
N ILE A 717 4.08 -28.21 -19.27
CA ILE A 717 3.66 -26.80 -19.30
C ILE A 717 2.62 -26.51 -18.24
N LEU A 718 1.61 -27.37 -18.07
CA LEU A 718 0.57 -27.19 -17.06
C LEU A 718 1.16 -27.16 -15.65
N ILE A 719 1.94 -28.18 -15.28
CA ILE A 719 2.57 -28.28 -13.96
C ILE A 719 3.45 -27.07 -13.67
N GLY A 720 4.28 -26.67 -14.63
CA GLY A 720 5.12 -25.49 -14.45
C GLY A 720 4.32 -24.18 -14.38
N THR A 721 3.24 -24.06 -15.14
CA THR A 721 2.35 -22.90 -15.10
C THR A 721 1.65 -22.80 -13.73
N LEU A 722 1.15 -23.93 -13.19
CA LEU A 722 0.57 -23.97 -11.85
C LEU A 722 1.58 -23.47 -10.79
N LYS A 723 2.83 -23.94 -10.85
CA LYS A 723 3.90 -23.50 -9.94
C LYS A 723 4.17 -22.00 -10.03
N LEU A 724 4.12 -21.42 -11.24
CA LEU A 724 4.29 -19.98 -11.45
C LEU A 724 3.12 -19.15 -10.92
N PHE A 725 1.88 -19.67 -10.96
CA PHE A 725 0.70 -19.05 -10.38
C PHE A 725 0.62 -19.20 -8.85
N ALA A 726 1.20 -20.24 -8.26
CA ALA A 726 1.04 -20.60 -6.85
C ALA A 726 1.33 -19.49 -5.82
N PRO A 727 2.30 -18.59 -6.02
CA PRO A 727 2.48 -17.47 -5.08
C PRO A 727 1.29 -16.52 -5.02
N ILE A 728 0.60 -16.30 -6.14
CA ILE A 728 -0.50 -15.32 -6.25
C ILE A 728 -1.84 -16.02 -5.98
N ALA A 729 -2.07 -17.18 -6.57
CA ALA A 729 -3.32 -17.94 -6.50
C ALA A 729 -3.11 -19.33 -5.83
N PRO A 730 -2.74 -19.35 -4.54
CA PRO A 730 -2.35 -20.58 -3.86
C PRO A 730 -3.48 -21.61 -3.71
N PHE A 731 -4.73 -21.18 -3.58
CA PHE A 731 -5.87 -22.08 -3.41
C PHE A 731 -6.24 -22.78 -4.71
N THR A 732 -6.39 -22.03 -5.79
CA THR A 732 -6.71 -22.58 -7.12
C THR A 732 -5.64 -23.55 -7.59
N THR A 733 -4.38 -23.21 -7.39
CA THR A 733 -3.26 -24.06 -7.80
C THR A 733 -3.12 -25.31 -6.93
N GLU A 734 -3.34 -25.19 -5.62
CA GLU A 734 -3.37 -26.37 -4.73
C GLU A 734 -4.52 -27.31 -5.08
N LYS A 735 -5.73 -26.79 -5.32
CA LYS A 735 -6.87 -27.57 -5.76
C LYS A 735 -6.55 -28.41 -6.99
N ILE A 736 -6.05 -27.74 -8.04
CA ILE A 736 -5.71 -28.43 -9.30
C ILE A 736 -4.57 -29.45 -9.08
N TRP A 737 -3.60 -29.10 -8.24
CA TRP A 737 -2.48 -29.99 -7.89
C TRP A 737 -2.97 -31.29 -7.26
N GLN A 738 -3.89 -31.20 -6.29
CA GLN A 738 -4.50 -32.36 -5.64
C GLN A 738 -5.36 -33.17 -6.61
N GLU A 739 -6.10 -32.56 -7.52
CA GLU A 739 -6.90 -33.22 -8.55
C GLU A 739 -6.03 -33.96 -9.55
N LEU A 740 -4.81 -33.49 -9.83
CA LEU A 740 -3.84 -34.15 -10.73
C LEU A 740 -3.00 -35.24 -10.04
N ASN A 741 -3.21 -35.50 -8.74
CA ASN A 741 -2.52 -36.54 -7.95
C ASN A 741 -1.00 -36.51 -8.12
N GLN A 742 -0.39 -35.35 -7.98
CA GLN A 742 1.07 -35.20 -8.11
C GLN A 742 1.80 -35.91 -6.97
N GLU A 743 3.08 -36.28 -7.19
CA GLU A 743 3.90 -36.98 -6.20
C GLU A 743 4.14 -36.17 -4.93
N GLU A 744 4.38 -34.86 -5.06
CA GLU A 744 4.57 -33.98 -3.92
C GLU A 744 3.22 -33.69 -3.24
N GLU A 745 3.16 -33.81 -1.92
CA GLU A 745 1.98 -33.64 -1.09
C GLU A 745 1.27 -32.30 -1.30
N SER A 746 2.01 -31.25 -1.66
CA SER A 746 1.49 -29.90 -1.94
C SER A 746 2.34 -29.19 -2.99
N ILE A 747 1.68 -28.41 -3.84
CA ILE A 747 2.39 -27.55 -4.81
C ILE A 747 3.39 -26.62 -4.12
N HIS A 748 3.10 -26.22 -2.87
CA HIS A 748 3.94 -25.31 -2.09
C HIS A 748 5.21 -25.97 -1.52
N LEU A 749 5.32 -27.28 -1.63
CA LEU A 749 6.53 -28.03 -1.33
C LEU A 749 7.40 -28.24 -2.58
N SER A 750 6.92 -27.88 -3.77
CA SER A 750 7.69 -27.94 -5.01
C SER A 750 8.61 -26.74 -5.17
N LEU A 751 9.45 -26.75 -6.21
CA LEU A 751 10.25 -25.59 -6.63
C LEU A 751 9.66 -24.97 -7.91
N LEU A 752 9.85 -23.67 -8.11
CA LEU A 752 9.57 -23.02 -9.39
C LEU A 752 10.32 -23.71 -10.52
N PRO A 753 9.70 -23.83 -11.72
CA PRO A 753 10.40 -24.38 -12.87
C PRO A 753 11.61 -23.50 -13.25
N LYS A 754 12.67 -24.13 -13.74
CA LYS A 754 13.87 -23.41 -14.22
C LYS A 754 13.79 -23.20 -15.72
N ALA A 755 14.03 -21.97 -16.14
CA ALA A 755 14.11 -21.65 -17.56
C ALA A 755 15.30 -22.36 -18.23
N ASN A 756 15.04 -23.09 -19.29
CA ASN A 756 16.08 -23.60 -20.19
C ASN A 756 16.27 -22.63 -21.34
N ILE A 757 17.29 -21.78 -21.24
CA ILE A 757 17.57 -20.71 -22.21
C ILE A 757 17.84 -21.29 -23.62
N ARG A 758 18.33 -22.53 -23.72
CA ARG A 758 18.60 -23.18 -25.04
C ARG A 758 17.32 -23.57 -25.78
N LYS A 759 16.19 -23.68 -25.09
CA LYS A 759 14.87 -23.90 -25.70
C LYS A 759 14.18 -22.60 -26.18
N ILE A 760 14.72 -21.44 -25.86
CA ILE A 760 14.19 -20.15 -26.30
C ILE A 760 14.70 -19.88 -27.71
N ASP A 761 13.77 -19.80 -28.67
CA ASP A 761 14.02 -19.56 -30.09
C ASP A 761 13.23 -18.31 -30.54
N GLU A 762 13.86 -17.15 -30.42
CA GLU A 762 13.25 -15.87 -30.78
C GLU A 762 12.96 -15.74 -32.29
N GLU A 763 13.71 -16.42 -33.16
CA GLU A 763 13.46 -16.44 -34.60
C GLU A 763 12.16 -17.20 -34.90
N LEU A 764 11.98 -18.38 -34.28
CA LEU A 764 10.76 -19.16 -34.38
C LEU A 764 9.55 -18.41 -33.81
N GLU A 765 9.70 -17.75 -32.66
CA GLU A 765 8.65 -16.92 -32.07
C GLU A 765 8.23 -15.78 -33.02
N GLY A 766 9.19 -15.14 -33.69
CA GLY A 766 8.91 -14.12 -34.68
C GLY A 766 8.15 -14.66 -35.92
N LYS A 767 8.51 -15.87 -36.37
CA LYS A 767 7.80 -16.55 -37.48
C LYS A 767 6.36 -16.90 -37.07
N PHE A 768 6.17 -17.44 -35.85
CA PHE A 768 4.84 -17.72 -35.29
C PHE A 768 3.99 -16.46 -35.15
N SER A 769 4.55 -15.36 -34.68
CA SER A 769 3.83 -14.08 -34.64
C SER A 769 3.31 -13.66 -35.99
N ALA A 770 4.11 -13.83 -37.05
CA ALA A 770 3.70 -13.50 -38.40
C ALA A 770 2.59 -14.43 -38.94
N ILE A 771 2.67 -15.74 -38.69
CA ILE A 771 1.59 -16.64 -39.13
C ILE A 771 0.30 -16.45 -38.35
N LEU A 772 0.37 -16.17 -37.03
CA LEU A 772 -0.81 -15.87 -36.25
C LEU A 772 -1.51 -14.61 -36.71
N GLU A 773 -0.77 -13.55 -37.08
CA GLU A 773 -1.32 -12.35 -37.72
C GLU A 773 -2.03 -12.69 -39.03
N LEU A 774 -1.44 -13.56 -39.87
CA LEU A 774 -2.06 -14.01 -41.14
C LEU A 774 -3.32 -14.85 -40.90
N ILE A 775 -3.30 -15.73 -39.87
CA ILE A 775 -4.47 -16.52 -39.50
C ILE A 775 -5.61 -15.62 -39.03
N GLU A 776 -5.33 -14.62 -38.18
CA GLU A 776 -6.33 -13.66 -37.74
C GLU A 776 -6.94 -12.88 -38.90
N LYS A 777 -6.10 -12.37 -39.82
CA LYS A 777 -6.56 -11.68 -41.02
C LYS A 777 -7.36 -12.62 -41.97
N GLY A 778 -6.96 -13.87 -42.07
CA GLY A 778 -7.67 -14.87 -42.86
C GLY A 778 -9.05 -15.21 -42.27
N LEU A 779 -9.15 -15.33 -40.96
CA LEU A 779 -10.44 -15.51 -40.28
C LEU A 779 -11.37 -14.32 -40.49
N ALA A 780 -10.82 -13.09 -40.41
CA ALA A 780 -11.58 -11.87 -40.69
C ALA A 780 -12.07 -11.78 -42.13
N GLU A 781 -11.24 -12.21 -43.12
CA GLU A 781 -11.64 -12.29 -44.52
C GLU A 781 -12.73 -13.36 -44.76
N ARG A 782 -12.66 -14.50 -44.07
CA ARG A 782 -13.72 -15.51 -44.09
C ARG A 782 -15.04 -14.98 -43.56
N ASP A 783 -14.99 -14.25 -42.46
CA ASP A 783 -16.17 -13.65 -41.81
C ASP A 783 -16.84 -12.62 -42.74
N LYS A 784 -16.07 -11.73 -43.35
CA LYS A 784 -16.56 -10.76 -44.33
C LYS A 784 -17.23 -11.42 -45.54
N ALA A 785 -16.71 -12.60 -45.96
CA ALA A 785 -17.26 -13.39 -47.06
C ALA A 785 -18.45 -14.27 -46.60
N GLY A 786 -18.85 -14.27 -45.34
CA GLY A 786 -19.90 -15.15 -44.81
C GLY A 786 -19.51 -16.63 -44.85
N MET A 787 -18.22 -16.97 -44.95
CA MET A 787 -17.70 -18.31 -45.11
C MET A 787 -17.24 -18.90 -43.76
N GLY A 788 -18.10 -19.66 -43.13
CA GLY A 788 -17.76 -20.37 -41.88
C GLY A 788 -16.53 -21.25 -42.04
N LEU A 789 -15.76 -21.45 -40.96
CA LEU A 789 -14.49 -22.21 -40.97
C LEU A 789 -14.67 -23.68 -41.39
N LYS A 790 -15.85 -24.28 -41.31
CA LYS A 790 -16.14 -25.65 -41.73
C LYS A 790 -16.16 -25.81 -43.27
N TRP A 791 -16.28 -24.75 -44.01
CA TRP A 791 -16.26 -24.73 -45.46
C TRP A 791 -14.82 -24.63 -46.00
N PRO A 792 -14.24 -25.67 -46.58
CA PRO A 792 -12.87 -25.62 -47.07
C PRO A 792 -12.77 -24.65 -48.26
N LEU A 793 -11.62 -23.97 -48.39
CA LEU A 793 -11.32 -23.11 -49.51
C LEU A 793 -10.22 -23.73 -50.38
N ALA A 794 -10.25 -23.49 -51.68
CA ALA A 794 -9.28 -24.04 -52.60
C ALA A 794 -7.88 -23.53 -52.36
N LYS A 795 -7.72 -22.20 -52.18
CA LYS A 795 -6.42 -21.59 -52.04
C LYS A 795 -6.45 -20.25 -51.32
N ALA A 796 -5.29 -19.88 -50.75
CA ALA A 796 -4.98 -18.52 -50.33
C ALA A 796 -3.69 -18.03 -50.97
N THR A 797 -3.59 -16.72 -51.20
CA THR A 797 -2.35 -16.05 -51.59
C THR A 797 -1.85 -15.25 -50.36
N LEU A 798 -0.62 -15.53 -49.94
CA LEU A 798 0.06 -14.83 -48.87
C LEU A 798 1.10 -13.85 -49.45
N GLU A 799 1.12 -12.63 -48.94
CA GLU A 799 2.28 -11.74 -48.98
C GLU A 799 2.87 -11.72 -47.56
N ILE A 800 4.17 -12.07 -47.44
CA ILE A 800 4.80 -12.19 -46.15
C ILE A 800 6.25 -11.67 -46.16
N LYS A 801 6.67 -11.03 -45.08
CA LYS A 801 8.02 -10.48 -44.92
C LYS A 801 9.10 -11.57 -44.77
N LEU A 802 8.69 -12.73 -44.25
CA LEU A 802 9.58 -13.85 -43.91
C LEU A 802 9.30 -15.04 -44.82
N LYS A 803 10.35 -15.84 -45.12
CA LYS A 803 10.16 -17.12 -45.79
C LYS A 803 9.60 -18.13 -44.76
N LEU A 804 8.44 -18.72 -45.10
CA LEU A 804 7.84 -19.78 -44.26
C LEU A 804 8.45 -21.16 -44.63
N SER A 805 8.55 -22.03 -43.63
CA SER A 805 8.79 -23.46 -43.84
C SER A 805 7.49 -24.16 -44.22
N PRO A 806 7.55 -25.33 -44.86
CA PRO A 806 6.33 -26.10 -45.18
C PRO A 806 5.47 -26.42 -43.95
N GLU A 807 6.08 -26.65 -42.79
CA GLU A 807 5.37 -26.93 -41.56
C GLU A 807 4.57 -25.72 -41.06
N LEU A 808 5.10 -24.49 -41.22
CA LEU A 808 4.39 -23.27 -40.83
C LEU A 808 3.26 -22.95 -41.82
N GLU A 809 3.43 -23.23 -43.12
CA GLU A 809 2.36 -23.12 -44.10
C GLU A 809 1.23 -24.11 -43.80
N GLU A 810 1.55 -25.33 -43.33
CA GLU A 810 0.55 -26.34 -43.00
C GLU A 810 -0.31 -25.89 -41.79
N ILE A 811 0.29 -25.21 -40.80
CA ILE A 811 -0.48 -24.61 -39.70
C ILE A 811 -1.50 -23.60 -40.23
N ILE A 812 -1.10 -22.72 -41.14
CA ILE A 812 -2.03 -21.73 -41.74
C ILE A 812 -3.15 -22.46 -42.50
N LYS A 813 -2.82 -23.48 -43.27
CA LYS A 813 -3.81 -24.29 -44.02
C LYS A 813 -4.84 -24.91 -43.12
N THR A 814 -4.35 -25.57 -42.06
CA THR A 814 -5.21 -26.24 -41.07
C THR A 814 -6.10 -25.24 -40.32
N GLN A 815 -5.53 -24.16 -39.82
CA GLN A 815 -6.25 -23.18 -39.03
C GLN A 815 -7.27 -22.36 -39.83
N LEU A 816 -7.04 -22.18 -41.12
CA LEU A 816 -7.94 -21.50 -42.02
C LEU A 816 -8.77 -22.46 -42.89
N ASN A 817 -8.61 -23.77 -42.78
CA ASN A 817 -9.25 -24.79 -43.64
C ASN A 817 -9.08 -24.48 -45.13
N ILE A 818 -7.84 -24.39 -45.58
CA ILE A 818 -7.45 -24.07 -46.96
C ILE A 818 -6.63 -25.22 -47.54
N LYS A 819 -6.87 -25.65 -48.76
CA LYS A 819 -6.16 -26.76 -49.42
C LYS A 819 -4.75 -26.37 -49.89
N ASN A 820 -4.57 -25.19 -50.49
CA ASN A 820 -3.31 -24.75 -51.03
C ASN A 820 -2.98 -23.30 -50.66
N ILE A 821 -1.68 -23.04 -50.47
CA ILE A 821 -1.15 -21.71 -50.22
C ILE A 821 -0.18 -21.34 -51.31
N ILE A 822 -0.26 -20.11 -51.80
CA ILE A 822 0.73 -19.49 -52.68
C ILE A 822 1.39 -18.36 -51.90
N SER A 823 2.64 -18.58 -51.48
CA SER A 823 3.42 -17.58 -50.72
C SER A 823 4.25 -16.70 -51.66
N LYS A 824 4.24 -15.40 -51.43
CA LYS A 824 5.05 -14.38 -52.10
C LYS A 824 5.74 -13.51 -51.08
N THR A 825 6.97 -13.13 -51.36
CA THR A 825 7.68 -12.17 -50.48
C THR A 825 7.06 -10.78 -50.66
N GLY A 826 6.68 -10.14 -49.55
CA GLY A 826 6.04 -8.84 -49.50
C GLY A 826 6.62 -7.92 -48.46
N LYS A 827 6.21 -6.66 -48.47
CA LYS A 827 6.60 -5.67 -47.43
C LYS A 827 5.74 -5.74 -46.19
N GLU A 828 4.59 -6.40 -46.27
CA GLU A 828 3.60 -6.53 -45.18
C GLU A 828 3.04 -7.95 -45.18
N ASN A 829 2.52 -8.40 -44.03
CA ASN A 829 1.81 -9.66 -43.90
C ASN A 829 0.36 -9.45 -44.40
N LYS A 830 0.01 -9.99 -45.58
CA LYS A 830 -1.34 -9.95 -46.15
C LYS A 830 -1.78 -11.33 -46.59
N ILE A 831 -3.08 -11.59 -46.50
CA ILE A 831 -3.71 -12.79 -46.97
C ILE A 831 -4.91 -12.44 -47.85
N LYS A 832 -5.06 -13.12 -48.99
CA LYS A 832 -6.24 -13.05 -49.85
C LYS A 832 -6.77 -14.46 -50.04
N LEU A 833 -8.03 -14.68 -49.76
CA LEU A 833 -8.71 -15.96 -49.86
C LEU A 833 -9.43 -16.09 -51.21
N ASP A 834 -9.35 -17.27 -51.80
CA ASP A 834 -10.26 -17.65 -52.88
C ASP A 834 -11.53 -18.25 -52.29
N THR A 835 -12.62 -17.49 -52.32
CA THR A 835 -13.91 -17.86 -51.71
C THR A 835 -14.83 -18.64 -52.61
N ASN A 836 -14.40 -18.94 -53.85
CA ASN A 836 -15.17 -19.76 -54.77
C ASN A 836 -15.14 -21.23 -54.35
N LEU A 837 -16.29 -21.85 -54.15
CA LEU A 837 -16.43 -23.27 -53.83
C LEU A 837 -16.60 -24.11 -55.09
N THR A 838 -15.72 -25.10 -55.27
CA THR A 838 -15.98 -26.17 -56.22
C THR A 838 -17.02 -27.15 -55.67
N PRO A 839 -17.65 -27.99 -56.54
CA PRO A 839 -18.58 -29.01 -56.06
C PRO A 839 -18.00 -29.93 -54.98
N GLU A 840 -16.71 -30.31 -55.08
CA GLU A 840 -16.01 -31.16 -54.13
C GLU A 840 -15.82 -30.44 -52.76
N LEU A 841 -15.43 -29.18 -52.77
CA LEU A 841 -15.27 -28.36 -51.54
C LEU A 841 -16.63 -28.10 -50.88
N GLU A 842 -17.66 -27.95 -51.68
CA GLU A 842 -19.03 -27.80 -51.18
C GLU A 842 -19.48 -29.09 -50.48
N SER A 843 -19.24 -30.25 -51.11
CA SER A 843 -19.51 -31.58 -50.52
C SER A 843 -18.80 -31.80 -49.17
N GLU A 844 -17.51 -31.49 -49.14
CA GLU A 844 -16.73 -31.55 -47.88
C GLU A 844 -17.29 -30.56 -46.83
N GLY A 845 -17.73 -29.36 -47.24
CA GLY A 845 -18.34 -28.38 -46.31
C GLY A 845 -19.63 -28.88 -45.68
N PHE A 846 -20.51 -29.50 -46.48
CA PHE A 846 -21.71 -30.10 -45.96
C PHE A 846 -21.43 -31.25 -45.01
N ALA A 847 -20.45 -32.09 -45.37
CA ALA A 847 -20.06 -33.25 -44.56
C ALA A 847 -19.49 -32.78 -43.18
N ARG A 848 -18.69 -31.77 -43.12
CA ARG A 848 -18.14 -31.19 -41.90
C ARG A 848 -19.24 -30.57 -41.02
N GLU A 849 -20.19 -29.85 -41.63
CA GLU A 849 -21.28 -29.22 -40.91
C GLU A 849 -22.28 -30.25 -40.35
N ILE A 850 -22.67 -31.28 -41.18
CA ILE A 850 -23.58 -32.33 -40.70
C ILE A 850 -22.91 -33.15 -39.61
N SER A 851 -21.60 -33.48 -39.71
CA SER A 851 -20.85 -34.18 -38.68
C SER A 851 -20.87 -33.41 -37.35
N ARG A 852 -20.71 -32.08 -37.40
CA ARG A 852 -20.80 -31.19 -36.22
C ARG A 852 -22.20 -31.25 -35.56
N LYS A 853 -23.26 -31.28 -36.37
CA LYS A 853 -24.64 -31.40 -35.88
C LYS A 853 -24.88 -32.75 -35.23
N ILE A 854 -24.36 -33.79 -35.83
CA ILE A 854 -24.44 -35.17 -35.29
C ILE A 854 -23.71 -35.28 -33.97
N GLN A 855 -22.51 -34.70 -33.86
CA GLN A 855 -21.76 -34.69 -32.61
C GLN A 855 -22.48 -33.90 -31.51
N ALA A 856 -23.12 -32.76 -31.85
CA ALA A 856 -23.95 -32.02 -30.92
C ALA A 856 -25.16 -32.85 -30.44
N ALA A 857 -25.81 -33.59 -31.33
CA ALA A 857 -26.92 -34.45 -30.99
C ALA A 857 -26.47 -35.67 -30.15
N ARG A 858 -25.31 -36.25 -30.44
CA ARG A 858 -24.69 -37.30 -29.60
C ARG A 858 -24.43 -36.82 -28.16
N LYS A 859 -23.90 -35.59 -28.03
CA LYS A 859 -23.69 -34.98 -26.71
C LYS A 859 -24.99 -34.74 -25.94
N LYS A 860 -26.07 -34.34 -26.63
CA LYS A 860 -27.40 -34.21 -26.01
C LYS A 860 -27.97 -35.58 -25.57
N ALA A 861 -27.59 -36.63 -26.28
CA ALA A 861 -27.93 -38.01 -25.97
C ALA A 861 -26.98 -38.66 -24.94
N GLU A 862 -26.09 -37.86 -24.31
CA GLU A 862 -25.10 -38.29 -23.29
C GLU A 862 -24.14 -39.40 -23.79
N LEU A 863 -23.91 -39.51 -25.12
CA LEU A 863 -22.97 -40.48 -25.69
C LEU A 863 -21.52 -39.98 -25.51
N ILE A 864 -20.63 -40.92 -25.18
CA ILE A 864 -19.20 -40.68 -25.08
C ILE A 864 -18.46 -40.94 -26.43
N LYS A 865 -17.18 -40.57 -26.51
CA LYS A 865 -16.37 -40.67 -27.73
C LYS A 865 -16.31 -42.10 -28.29
N THR A 866 -16.23 -43.09 -27.44
CA THR A 866 -16.12 -44.54 -27.77
C THR A 866 -17.43 -45.18 -28.18
N ASP A 867 -18.59 -44.56 -27.92
CA ASP A 867 -19.87 -45.08 -28.28
C ASP A 867 -20.05 -45.07 -29.80
N THR A 868 -20.48 -46.23 -30.38
CA THR A 868 -20.81 -46.35 -31.78
C THR A 868 -22.29 -46.18 -32.05
N ILE A 869 -22.66 -45.66 -33.23
CA ILE A 869 -24.05 -45.42 -33.62
C ILE A 869 -24.38 -46.01 -34.99
N GLU A 870 -25.64 -46.43 -35.19
CA GLU A 870 -26.24 -46.50 -36.49
C GLU A 870 -26.91 -45.17 -36.79
N LEU A 871 -26.65 -44.60 -37.98
CA LEU A 871 -27.04 -43.26 -38.33
C LEU A 871 -27.81 -43.19 -39.66
N VAL A 872 -28.89 -42.41 -39.68
CA VAL A 872 -29.64 -42.06 -40.85
C VAL A 872 -29.54 -40.53 -41.05
N ILE A 873 -29.28 -40.11 -42.28
CA ILE A 873 -29.27 -38.73 -42.68
C ILE A 873 -30.23 -38.53 -43.85
N ASP A 874 -31.28 -37.77 -43.66
CA ASP A 874 -32.21 -37.33 -44.71
C ASP A 874 -32.04 -35.82 -44.89
N ALA A 875 -31.44 -35.43 -46.03
CA ALA A 875 -31.11 -34.02 -46.26
C ALA A 875 -31.29 -33.64 -47.75
N GLU A 876 -31.69 -32.40 -47.98
CA GLU A 876 -31.81 -31.83 -49.36
C GLU A 876 -30.46 -31.78 -50.11
N PHE A 877 -29.40 -32.21 -49.51
CA PHE A 877 -28.04 -32.28 -50.03
C PHE A 877 -27.40 -33.67 -49.92
N ASN A 878 -28.21 -34.77 -49.86
CA ASN A 878 -27.70 -36.15 -49.75
C ASN A 878 -26.71 -36.49 -50.87
N GLU A 879 -26.99 -36.12 -52.10
CA GLU A 879 -26.10 -36.33 -53.25
C GLU A 879 -24.68 -35.78 -53.01
N LYS A 880 -24.56 -34.67 -52.26
CA LYS A 880 -23.27 -34.09 -51.87
C LYS A 880 -22.57 -34.85 -50.75
N LEU A 881 -23.30 -35.64 -49.97
CA LEU A 881 -22.74 -36.44 -48.90
C LEU A 881 -22.20 -37.81 -49.35
N GLU A 882 -22.66 -38.33 -50.52
CA GLU A 882 -22.28 -39.63 -50.99
C GLU A 882 -20.76 -39.85 -51.06
N SER A 883 -20.04 -38.87 -51.59
CA SER A 883 -18.57 -38.93 -51.70
C SER A 883 -17.85 -38.74 -50.35
N GLN A 884 -18.59 -38.43 -49.28
CA GLN A 884 -18.05 -38.08 -47.98
C GLN A 884 -18.51 -39.01 -46.86
N ILE A 885 -19.14 -40.14 -47.20
CA ILE A 885 -19.70 -41.05 -46.19
C ILE A 885 -18.64 -41.58 -45.26
N ASP A 886 -17.48 -41.98 -45.74
CA ASP A 886 -16.41 -42.53 -44.90
C ASP A 886 -15.86 -41.45 -43.92
N PHE A 887 -15.70 -40.22 -44.43
CA PHE A 887 -15.32 -39.10 -43.57
C PHE A 887 -16.33 -38.85 -42.45
N ILE A 888 -17.64 -38.86 -42.77
CA ILE A 888 -18.69 -38.64 -41.76
C ILE A 888 -18.66 -39.79 -40.75
N LYS A 889 -18.59 -41.04 -41.26
CA LYS A 889 -18.59 -42.29 -40.49
C LYS A 889 -17.50 -42.32 -39.43
N GLU A 890 -16.27 -42.01 -39.83
CA GLU A 890 -15.12 -41.93 -38.93
C GLU A 890 -15.32 -40.82 -37.86
N ARG A 891 -15.73 -39.62 -38.33
CA ARG A 891 -15.80 -38.45 -37.46
C ARG A 891 -16.91 -38.49 -36.41
N VAL A 892 -17.99 -39.28 -36.64
CA VAL A 892 -19.11 -39.38 -35.70
C VAL A 892 -19.23 -40.77 -35.06
N SER A 893 -18.23 -41.65 -35.23
CA SER A 893 -18.20 -43.03 -34.74
C SER A 893 -19.45 -43.79 -35.16
N ALA A 894 -19.85 -43.65 -36.46
CA ALA A 894 -20.98 -44.40 -36.97
C ALA A 894 -20.52 -45.72 -37.56
N LYS A 895 -21.18 -46.83 -37.24
CA LYS A 895 -20.94 -48.14 -37.85
C LYS A 895 -21.59 -48.22 -39.21
N THR A 896 -22.79 -47.68 -39.34
CA THR A 896 -23.54 -47.59 -40.60
C THR A 896 -24.13 -46.21 -40.81
N ILE A 897 -24.14 -45.76 -42.05
CA ILE A 897 -24.80 -44.50 -42.46
C ILE A 897 -25.72 -44.82 -43.62
N VAL A 898 -26.98 -44.36 -43.54
CA VAL A 898 -27.97 -44.46 -44.62
C VAL A 898 -28.35 -43.01 -44.99
N LEU A 899 -28.27 -42.68 -46.32
CA LEU A 899 -28.56 -41.34 -46.82
C LEU A 899 -29.96 -41.31 -47.48
N GLU A 900 -30.98 -41.67 -46.73
CA GLU A 900 -32.35 -41.61 -47.16
C GLU A 900 -33.34 -41.64 -45.99
N LYS A 901 -34.59 -41.27 -46.27
CA LYS A 901 -35.61 -41.31 -45.22
C LYS A 901 -35.84 -42.75 -44.78
N SER A 902 -35.68 -43.02 -43.53
CA SER A 902 -35.91 -44.37 -42.94
C SER A 902 -37.26 -44.44 -42.28
N SER A 903 -37.92 -45.59 -42.50
CA SER A 903 -39.15 -45.95 -41.76
C SER A 903 -38.86 -46.57 -40.37
N LYS A 904 -37.61 -46.81 -40.04
CA LYS A 904 -37.16 -47.35 -38.72
C LYS A 904 -37.30 -46.30 -37.64
N LYS A 905 -37.81 -46.70 -36.48
CA LYS A 905 -37.81 -45.82 -35.31
C LYS A 905 -36.42 -45.70 -34.69
N PHE A 906 -35.94 -44.46 -34.46
CA PHE A 906 -34.68 -44.15 -33.79
C PHE A 906 -34.96 -43.52 -32.43
N SER A 907 -34.06 -43.77 -31.49
CA SER A 907 -34.16 -43.24 -30.13
C SER A 907 -33.88 -41.76 -30.09
N HIS A 908 -33.05 -41.27 -31.01
CA HIS A 908 -32.65 -39.88 -31.08
C HIS A 908 -32.83 -39.34 -32.49
N SER A 909 -33.46 -38.18 -32.61
CA SER A 909 -33.63 -37.49 -33.90
C SER A 909 -33.49 -35.97 -33.69
N GLU A 910 -32.87 -35.30 -34.64
CA GLU A 910 -32.72 -33.83 -34.64
C GLU A 910 -32.88 -33.29 -36.08
N GLU A 911 -33.63 -32.20 -36.22
CA GLU A 911 -33.87 -31.54 -37.50
C GLU A 911 -33.17 -30.17 -37.52
N GLY A 912 -32.82 -29.67 -38.69
CA GLY A 912 -32.17 -28.40 -38.81
C GLY A 912 -31.94 -27.93 -40.24
N LYS A 913 -31.19 -26.87 -40.40
CA LYS A 913 -30.79 -26.38 -41.73
C LYS A 913 -29.28 -26.07 -41.80
N ILE A 914 -28.68 -26.36 -42.95
CA ILE A 914 -27.30 -25.98 -43.31
C ILE A 914 -27.38 -25.19 -44.64
N LYS A 915 -26.91 -23.96 -44.65
CA LYS A 915 -27.04 -22.99 -45.76
C LYS A 915 -28.46 -22.93 -46.34
N GLY A 916 -29.47 -22.89 -45.51
CA GLY A 916 -30.87 -22.85 -45.88
C GLY A 916 -31.51 -24.18 -46.30
N LYS A 917 -30.74 -25.22 -46.54
CA LYS A 917 -31.19 -26.57 -46.92
C LYS A 917 -31.51 -27.39 -45.67
N ALA A 918 -32.65 -28.07 -45.67
CA ALA A 918 -33.13 -28.82 -44.52
C ALA A 918 -32.40 -30.18 -44.42
N PHE A 919 -32.29 -30.68 -43.20
CA PHE A 919 -31.80 -31.99 -42.88
C PHE A 919 -32.50 -32.59 -41.64
N THR A 920 -32.62 -33.90 -41.62
CA THR A 920 -32.97 -34.67 -40.43
C THR A 920 -31.88 -35.72 -40.20
N ILE A 921 -31.42 -35.82 -38.98
CA ILE A 921 -30.52 -36.88 -38.53
C ILE A 921 -31.21 -37.74 -37.48
N ALA A 922 -31.08 -39.04 -37.57
CA ALA A 922 -31.62 -39.95 -36.60
C ALA A 922 -30.62 -41.11 -36.30
N PHE A 923 -30.46 -41.49 -35.04
CA PHE A 923 -29.46 -42.48 -34.66
C PHE A 923 -29.88 -43.29 -33.41
N ASN A 924 -29.34 -44.52 -33.34
CA ASN A 924 -29.33 -45.36 -32.17
C ASN A 924 -27.90 -45.65 -31.75
N LYS A 925 -27.66 -45.83 -30.45
CA LYS A 925 -26.44 -46.42 -29.93
C LYS A 925 -26.46 -47.95 -30.22
N ILE A 926 -25.31 -48.48 -30.62
CA ILE A 926 -25.08 -49.91 -30.88
C ILE A 926 -23.90 -50.44 -30.08
#